data_8109392e7f4360f91bf3c1eca6055c72
#
_entry.id   8109392e7f4360f91bf3c1eca6055c72
#
_cell.length_a   1.000
_cell.length_b   1.000
_cell.length_c   1.000
_cell.angle_alpha   90.00
_cell.angle_beta   90.00
_cell.angle_gamma   90.00
#
_symmetry.space_group_name_H-M   'P 1'
#
loop_
_entity.id
_entity.type
_entity.pdbx_description
1 polymer ?
#
loop_
_entity_poly.entity_id
_entity_poly.type
_entity_poly.pdbx_seq_one_letter_code
_entity_poly.pdbx_strand_id
1 'polypeptide(L)'
;MEFSAMLSALSFLNTLSSYAESGYIRYPILLEGSKQWCESLLDSFLVQQGSRFNNVELYGDSTISEYAAFPIKSALKKLGQETDCLVIDISHEFNANAINAVCGTVIGGGLVFFIRSDDSSLSSTVNQWLSHFITQMVCLKETDNDYVLPDRPLSIDNMSKWHDVVYRSTDQELAVKAIQKVVSGHAKRPLVMTADRGRGKSSAIGIAIAELAMERPLTIGVTAPQRASVDEIFIHAERIAELNLAAVTNQKNQLMINDSQIIYIAPDELLRNPQAIDLLCVDEAAAIPAPMLLSLVEQYSRMVFSTTINGYEGTGRGFEIKFKKQLKKKRPNYRTIEMKQPIRWNHNDPLENWLSSVFLLNHNKAVDSVDVVESLTQIDYHCLPASLLVNDSTLSQSLFSLLVSAHYQTSPNDWISLLTDPTLFCWVGIDKNSNQLMCCALLSKEGELELDLIHAAQLGKRRPKGHLAAISLTQTLCIDEPAIQSSIRIMRIAVNPNYQQRGIGSEFIRVIENKYKQEGVDYLSTSFGSTAELNYFWKALGFHFVRLGITKDKASGTHSLLAMKPLSKKSMNWAPIVDEYFNSSFPEQLMSIFSGLPYNDVLSFFNGISTKDTMSYLVIKRLTIFSLGGLGYELLQYELRQFILSNLAILIDLSESQKELAVAKVLQTKEWPVVIEECNLIGKKNAELQLRELIKCMLDNLQCKL
;
A
#
# COMPACT_ATOMS: atom_id res chain seq x y z
N MET A 1 41.47 -28.26 -16.32
CA MET A 1 40.09 -28.01 -16.77
C MET A 1 39.51 -26.76 -16.09
N GLU A 2 39.57 -26.61 -14.77
CA GLU A 2 39.03 -25.45 -14.02
C GLU A 2 39.59 -24.09 -14.48
N PHE A 3 40.90 -23.98 -14.74
CA PHE A 3 41.49 -22.73 -15.20
C PHE A 3 41.04 -22.31 -16.61
N SER A 4 40.73 -23.25 -17.47
CA SER A 4 40.21 -23.01 -18.84
C SER A 4 38.75 -22.50 -18.79
N ALA A 5 37.92 -23.08 -17.92
CA ALA A 5 36.51 -22.65 -17.72
C ALA A 5 36.43 -21.24 -17.19
N MET A 6 37.26 -20.90 -16.20
CA MET A 6 37.32 -19.58 -15.63
C MET A 6 37.73 -18.50 -16.64
N LEU A 7 38.72 -18.79 -17.50
CA LEU A 7 39.14 -17.88 -18.57
C LEU A 7 38.05 -17.66 -19.61
N SER A 8 37.31 -18.74 -19.98
CA SER A 8 36.17 -18.62 -20.90
C SER A 8 35.06 -17.72 -20.30
N ALA A 9 34.70 -17.94 -19.03
CA ALA A 9 33.73 -17.14 -18.32
C ALA A 9 34.13 -15.64 -18.23
N LEU A 10 35.42 -15.36 -17.93
CA LEU A 10 35.94 -14.00 -17.90
C LEU A 10 35.87 -13.30 -19.26
N SER A 11 36.28 -13.99 -20.33
CA SER A 11 36.21 -13.48 -21.70
C SER A 11 34.77 -13.17 -22.10
N PHE A 12 33.85 -14.05 -21.76
CA PHE A 12 32.41 -13.87 -21.97
C PHE A 12 31.90 -12.63 -21.21
N LEU A 13 32.16 -12.51 -19.91
CA LEU A 13 31.73 -11.38 -19.09
C LEU A 13 32.29 -10.04 -19.61
N ASN A 14 33.52 -10.00 -20.08
CA ASN A 14 34.10 -8.79 -20.67
C ASN A 14 33.35 -8.38 -21.95
N THR A 15 32.97 -9.34 -22.78
CA THR A 15 32.18 -9.07 -23.99
C THR A 15 30.77 -8.61 -23.62
N LEU A 16 30.12 -9.29 -22.69
CA LEU A 16 28.79 -8.92 -22.18
C LEU A 16 28.78 -7.53 -21.57
N SER A 17 29.83 -7.18 -20.82
CA SER A 17 30.02 -5.86 -20.23
C SER A 17 30.08 -4.77 -21.32
N SER A 18 30.79 -5.03 -22.42
CA SER A 18 30.82 -4.10 -23.57
C SER A 18 29.47 -4.00 -24.29
N TYR A 19 28.71 -5.09 -24.33
CA TYR A 19 27.34 -5.08 -24.87
C TYR A 19 26.39 -4.26 -24.01
N ALA A 20 26.46 -4.43 -22.68
CA ALA A 20 25.67 -3.65 -21.73
C ALA A 20 25.91 -2.13 -21.91
N GLU A 21 27.19 -1.73 -22.01
CA GLU A 21 27.59 -0.34 -22.19
C GLU A 21 27.08 0.23 -23.52
N SER A 22 27.39 -0.47 -24.63
CA SER A 22 27.00 -0.01 -25.99
C SER A 22 25.49 0.06 -26.18
N GLY A 23 24.72 -0.81 -25.52
CA GLY A 23 23.26 -0.82 -25.58
C GLY A 23 22.58 0.03 -24.50
N TYR A 24 23.34 0.55 -23.54
CA TYR A 24 22.80 1.25 -22.36
C TYR A 24 21.73 0.43 -21.65
N ILE A 25 21.98 -0.90 -21.52
CA ILE A 25 21.09 -1.86 -20.87
C ILE A 25 21.81 -2.57 -19.71
N ARG A 26 21.03 -3.27 -18.88
CA ARG A 26 21.53 -4.01 -17.71
C ARG A 26 21.24 -5.48 -17.87
N TYR A 27 22.23 -6.33 -17.61
CA TYR A 27 22.04 -7.77 -17.63
C TYR A 27 21.93 -8.35 -16.22
N PRO A 28 20.89 -9.15 -15.92
CA PRO A 28 20.88 -10.05 -14.77
C PRO A 28 21.73 -11.27 -15.08
N ILE A 29 22.75 -11.53 -14.27
CA ILE A 29 23.71 -12.62 -14.43
C ILE A 29 23.62 -13.53 -13.22
N LEU A 30 23.37 -14.83 -13.44
CA LEU A 30 23.35 -15.84 -12.39
C LEU A 30 24.66 -16.63 -12.43
N LEU A 31 25.37 -16.69 -11.31
CA LEU A 31 26.54 -17.52 -11.09
C LEU A 31 26.16 -18.73 -10.26
N GLU A 32 26.39 -19.94 -10.79
CA GLU A 32 26.08 -21.22 -10.14
C GLU A 32 27.33 -22.10 -10.04
N GLY A 33 27.69 -22.47 -8.83
CA GLY A 33 28.85 -23.33 -8.55
C GLY A 33 29.31 -23.21 -7.09
N SER A 34 30.55 -23.64 -6.83
CA SER A 34 31.12 -23.42 -5.50
C SER A 34 31.24 -21.94 -5.16
N LYS A 35 31.05 -21.62 -3.89
CA LYS A 35 31.19 -20.22 -3.41
C LYS A 35 32.54 -19.64 -3.81
N GLN A 36 33.60 -20.44 -3.67
CA GLN A 36 34.97 -20.04 -4.00
C GLN A 36 35.11 -19.70 -5.51
N TRP A 37 34.49 -20.49 -6.40
CA TRP A 37 34.53 -20.20 -7.84
C TRP A 37 33.78 -18.89 -8.16
N CYS A 38 32.59 -18.70 -7.63
CA CYS A 38 31.81 -17.49 -7.86
C CYS A 38 32.55 -16.23 -7.40
N GLU A 39 33.13 -16.26 -6.19
CA GLU A 39 33.89 -15.16 -5.63
C GLU A 39 35.17 -14.87 -6.44
N SER A 40 35.94 -15.92 -6.81
CA SER A 40 37.18 -15.78 -7.61
C SER A 40 36.90 -15.26 -9.02
N LEU A 41 35.81 -15.67 -9.65
CA LEU A 41 35.38 -15.18 -10.96
C LEU A 41 35.06 -13.69 -10.91
N LEU A 42 34.27 -13.27 -9.91
CA LEU A 42 33.89 -11.87 -9.73
C LEU A 42 35.07 -11.00 -9.39
N ASP A 43 35.95 -11.43 -8.50
CA ASP A 43 37.19 -10.72 -8.12
C ASP A 43 38.04 -10.47 -9.36
N SER A 44 38.31 -11.54 -10.15
CA SER A 44 39.09 -11.45 -11.38
C SER A 44 38.42 -10.55 -12.43
N PHE A 45 37.10 -10.59 -12.55
CA PHE A 45 36.34 -9.75 -13.47
C PHE A 45 36.40 -8.28 -13.07
N LEU A 46 36.15 -7.95 -11.80
CA LEU A 46 36.15 -6.57 -11.33
C LEU A 46 37.56 -5.94 -11.41
N VAL A 47 38.59 -6.70 -11.10
CA VAL A 47 39.99 -6.24 -11.29
C VAL A 47 40.28 -5.92 -12.76
N GLN A 48 39.81 -6.77 -13.70
CA GLN A 48 40.00 -6.51 -15.15
C GLN A 48 39.24 -5.29 -15.65
N GLN A 49 38.07 -5.01 -15.08
CA GLN A 49 37.26 -3.84 -15.47
C GLN A 49 37.86 -2.51 -14.95
N GLY A 50 38.70 -2.56 -13.91
CA GLY A 50 39.41 -1.39 -13.38
C GLY A 50 38.47 -0.24 -13.03
N SER A 51 38.74 0.96 -13.59
CA SER A 51 37.96 2.17 -13.32
C SER A 51 36.60 2.24 -14.00
N ARG A 52 36.15 1.19 -14.70
CA ARG A 52 34.87 1.20 -15.39
C ARG A 52 33.69 1.23 -14.41
N PHE A 53 33.75 0.42 -13.35
CA PHE A 53 32.77 0.40 -12.29
C PHE A 53 33.28 1.21 -11.09
N ASN A 54 32.82 2.45 -10.97
CA ASN A 54 33.20 3.33 -9.88
C ASN A 54 32.43 3.06 -8.60
N ASN A 55 31.21 2.52 -8.74
CA ASN A 55 30.30 2.24 -7.62
C ASN A 55 29.82 0.79 -7.69
N VAL A 56 30.54 -0.08 -6.99
CA VAL A 56 30.22 -1.52 -6.85
C VAL A 56 29.61 -1.76 -5.49
N GLU A 57 28.46 -2.41 -5.43
CA GLU A 57 27.80 -2.78 -4.17
C GLU A 57 27.65 -4.31 -4.06
N LEU A 58 27.96 -4.84 -2.87
CA LEU A 58 27.87 -6.26 -2.54
C LEU A 58 26.88 -6.48 -1.39
N TYR A 59 25.92 -7.37 -1.59
CA TYR A 59 24.93 -7.77 -0.59
C TYR A 59 24.91 -9.28 -0.37
N GLY A 60 24.83 -9.70 0.90
CA GLY A 60 24.83 -11.10 1.32
C GLY A 60 26.11 -11.54 1.99
N ASP A 61 26.41 -12.84 1.93
CA ASP A 61 27.51 -13.47 2.69
C ASP A 61 28.78 -13.72 1.87
N SER A 62 28.83 -13.32 0.60
CA SER A 62 30.00 -13.48 -0.27
C SER A 62 31.09 -12.48 0.06
N THR A 63 32.35 -12.86 -0.18
CA THR A 63 33.54 -12.05 0.09
C THR A 63 34.27 -11.74 -1.21
N ILE A 64 34.41 -10.47 -1.56
CA ILE A 64 35.16 -9.99 -2.72
C ILE A 64 36.23 -9.03 -2.20
N SER A 65 37.49 -9.21 -2.60
CA SER A 65 38.68 -8.67 -1.89
C SER A 65 38.66 -7.19 -1.56
N GLU A 66 38.09 -6.32 -2.41
CA GLU A 66 38.11 -4.87 -2.24
C GLU A 66 36.76 -4.28 -1.78
N TYR A 67 35.71 -5.10 -1.67
CA TYR A 67 34.35 -4.63 -1.46
C TYR A 67 33.75 -5.16 -0.16
N ALA A 68 33.18 -4.25 0.64
CA ALA A 68 32.50 -4.63 1.86
C ALA A 68 31.10 -5.20 1.56
N ALA A 69 30.80 -6.38 2.10
CA ALA A 69 29.49 -6.97 2.02
C ALA A 69 28.51 -6.36 3.04
N PHE A 70 27.29 -6.09 2.61
CA PHE A 70 26.22 -5.56 3.44
C PHE A 70 25.08 -6.58 3.57
N PRO A 71 24.36 -6.62 4.69
CA PRO A 71 23.15 -7.42 4.80
C PRO A 71 22.11 -7.01 3.75
N ILE A 72 21.47 -7.98 3.11
CA ILE A 72 20.46 -7.75 2.04
C ILE A 72 19.37 -6.75 2.47
N LYS A 73 18.93 -6.77 3.74
CA LYS A 73 17.94 -5.84 4.29
C LYS A 73 18.38 -4.39 4.28
N SER A 74 19.69 -4.12 4.29
CA SER A 74 20.24 -2.75 4.25
C SER A 74 20.12 -2.10 2.87
N ALA A 75 19.89 -2.88 1.81
CA ALA A 75 19.72 -2.41 0.44
C ALA A 75 18.63 -1.34 0.29
N LEU A 76 17.58 -1.39 1.12
CA LEU A 76 16.51 -0.38 1.12
C LEU A 76 16.99 1.03 1.50
N LYS A 77 18.14 1.17 2.18
CA LYS A 77 18.70 2.47 2.56
C LYS A 77 19.46 3.16 1.42
N LYS A 78 19.73 2.42 0.33
CA LYS A 78 20.49 2.91 -0.84
C LYS A 78 19.61 3.50 -1.94
N LEU A 79 18.32 3.59 -1.69
CA LEU A 79 17.37 4.19 -2.62
C LEU A 79 17.74 5.65 -2.91
N GLY A 80 17.75 6.01 -4.19
CA GLY A 80 18.16 7.34 -4.66
C GLY A 80 19.64 7.45 -5.08
N GLN A 81 20.47 6.44 -4.79
CA GLN A 81 21.87 6.40 -5.27
C GLN A 81 21.93 5.67 -6.62
N GLU A 82 23.01 5.89 -7.36
CA GLU A 82 23.30 5.21 -8.62
C GLU A 82 24.44 4.21 -8.41
N THR A 83 24.31 3.02 -9.00
CA THR A 83 25.24 1.90 -8.88
C THR A 83 25.63 1.43 -10.28
N ASP A 84 26.91 1.12 -10.50
CA ASP A 84 27.41 0.64 -11.80
C ASP A 84 27.43 -0.88 -11.87
N CYS A 85 27.78 -1.55 -10.77
CA CYS A 85 27.82 -3.00 -10.65
C CYS A 85 27.24 -3.43 -9.32
N LEU A 86 26.35 -4.41 -9.35
CA LEU A 86 25.67 -4.92 -8.18
C LEU A 86 25.90 -6.43 -8.07
N VAL A 87 26.30 -6.89 -6.90
CA VAL A 87 26.43 -8.31 -6.57
C VAL A 87 25.50 -8.65 -5.42
N ILE A 88 24.67 -9.67 -5.59
CA ILE A 88 23.71 -10.12 -4.58
C ILE A 88 23.90 -11.65 -4.39
N ASP A 89 24.36 -12.03 -3.21
CA ASP A 89 24.39 -13.44 -2.82
C ASP A 89 23.02 -13.86 -2.31
N ILE A 90 22.34 -14.68 -3.08
CA ILE A 90 21.01 -15.22 -2.79
C ILE A 90 21.05 -16.63 -2.23
N SER A 91 22.21 -17.18 -1.90
CA SER A 91 22.39 -18.59 -1.49
C SER A 91 21.59 -18.94 -0.22
N HIS A 92 21.50 -18.01 0.72
CA HIS A 92 20.88 -18.27 2.04
C HIS A 92 19.70 -17.37 2.35
N GLU A 93 19.58 -16.18 1.75
CA GLU A 93 18.48 -15.25 1.96
C GLU A 93 17.98 -14.69 0.61
N PHE A 94 16.68 -14.78 0.37
CA PHE A 94 16.01 -14.16 -0.79
C PHE A 94 14.99 -13.13 -0.33
N ASN A 95 15.36 -11.85 -0.33
CA ASN A 95 14.49 -10.75 0.02
C ASN A 95 14.03 -9.99 -1.23
N ALA A 96 12.88 -10.35 -1.75
CA ALA A 96 12.36 -9.83 -3.02
C ALA A 96 12.21 -8.29 -3.04
N ASN A 97 11.79 -7.68 -1.92
CA ASN A 97 11.66 -6.23 -1.83
C ASN A 97 13.03 -5.54 -1.91
N ALA A 98 14.00 -6.03 -1.16
CA ALA A 98 15.35 -5.48 -1.14
C ALA A 98 16.04 -5.65 -2.50
N ILE A 99 15.95 -6.84 -3.10
CA ILE A 99 16.49 -7.14 -4.44
C ILE A 99 15.88 -6.18 -5.48
N ASN A 100 14.55 -6.09 -5.55
CA ASN A 100 13.88 -5.21 -6.50
C ASN A 100 14.24 -3.73 -6.28
N ALA A 101 14.40 -3.31 -5.04
CA ALA A 101 14.78 -1.95 -4.70
C ALA A 101 16.19 -1.61 -5.18
N VAL A 102 17.20 -2.45 -4.85
CA VAL A 102 18.60 -2.18 -5.18
C VAL A 102 18.91 -2.39 -6.67
N CYS A 103 18.28 -3.37 -7.34
CA CYS A 103 18.38 -3.51 -8.79
C CYS A 103 17.91 -2.26 -9.55
N GLY A 104 16.98 -1.51 -8.98
CA GLY A 104 16.51 -0.24 -9.52
C GLY A 104 17.50 0.93 -9.38
N THR A 105 18.62 0.78 -8.66
CA THR A 105 19.70 1.79 -8.55
C THR A 105 20.73 1.63 -9.68
N VAL A 106 20.82 0.45 -10.28
CA VAL A 106 21.80 0.17 -11.34
C VAL A 106 21.42 0.95 -12.60
N ILE A 107 22.40 1.67 -13.15
CA ILE A 107 22.25 2.48 -14.37
C ILE A 107 22.48 1.65 -15.65
N GLY A 108 22.07 2.17 -16.79
CA GLY A 108 22.31 1.55 -18.09
C GLY A 108 23.81 1.35 -18.36
N GLY A 109 24.17 0.19 -18.88
CA GLY A 109 25.56 -0.23 -19.02
C GLY A 109 26.07 -1.02 -17.82
N GLY A 110 25.34 -1.04 -16.70
CA GLY A 110 25.69 -1.78 -15.49
C GLY A 110 25.38 -3.25 -15.56
N LEU A 111 25.94 -4.03 -14.64
CA LEU A 111 25.72 -5.46 -14.49
C LEU A 111 25.18 -5.81 -13.12
N VAL A 112 24.33 -6.83 -13.06
CA VAL A 112 23.79 -7.34 -11.79
C VAL A 112 24.08 -8.81 -11.69
N PHE A 113 24.92 -9.18 -10.74
CA PHE A 113 25.30 -10.57 -10.47
C PHE A 113 24.46 -11.12 -9.31
N PHE A 114 23.90 -12.31 -9.51
CA PHE A 114 23.28 -13.12 -8.48
C PHE A 114 24.15 -14.33 -8.24
N ILE A 115 24.56 -14.59 -7.01
CA ILE A 115 25.32 -15.77 -6.62
C ILE A 115 24.35 -16.78 -6.02
N ARG A 116 24.37 -18.00 -6.55
CA ARG A 116 23.70 -19.18 -5.98
C ARG A 116 24.71 -20.29 -5.84
N SER A 117 25.29 -20.40 -4.66
CA SER A 117 26.33 -21.41 -4.37
C SER A 117 25.73 -22.81 -4.18
N ASP A 118 26.57 -23.84 -4.32
CA ASP A 118 26.18 -25.25 -4.19
C ASP A 118 25.65 -25.61 -2.79
N ASP A 119 26.03 -24.84 -1.75
CA ASP A 119 25.56 -24.96 -0.37
C ASP A 119 24.28 -24.14 -0.09
N SER A 120 23.60 -23.69 -1.12
CA SER A 120 22.39 -22.88 -1.01
C SER A 120 21.32 -23.55 -0.15
N SER A 121 20.81 -22.80 0.83
CA SER A 121 19.72 -23.20 1.72
C SER A 121 18.36 -22.58 1.35
N LEU A 122 18.23 -22.03 0.14
CA LEU A 122 16.95 -21.53 -0.35
C LEU A 122 15.89 -22.64 -0.38
N SER A 123 14.65 -22.31 -0.04
CA SER A 123 13.57 -23.28 -0.12
C SER A 123 13.43 -23.84 -1.53
N SER A 124 13.08 -25.13 -1.64
CA SER A 124 12.86 -25.79 -2.93
C SER A 124 11.83 -25.07 -3.79
N THR A 125 10.82 -24.48 -3.17
CA THR A 125 9.74 -23.72 -3.82
C THR A 125 10.24 -22.43 -4.45
N VAL A 126 11.12 -21.68 -3.74
CA VAL A 126 11.74 -20.47 -4.30
C VAL A 126 12.68 -20.82 -5.44
N ASN A 127 13.51 -21.88 -5.28
CA ASN A 127 14.38 -22.35 -6.35
C ASN A 127 13.59 -22.75 -7.59
N GLN A 128 12.48 -23.47 -7.42
CA GLN A 128 11.60 -23.85 -8.53
C GLN A 128 10.96 -22.62 -9.18
N TRP A 129 10.50 -21.64 -8.40
CA TRP A 129 9.98 -20.38 -8.93
C TRP A 129 11.02 -19.62 -9.76
N LEU A 130 12.23 -19.45 -9.23
CA LEU A 130 13.31 -18.78 -9.93
C LEU A 130 13.72 -19.50 -11.22
N SER A 131 13.67 -20.84 -11.23
CA SER A 131 14.03 -21.63 -12.41
C SER A 131 13.16 -21.36 -13.63
N HIS A 132 11.91 -20.97 -13.45
CA HIS A 132 11.03 -20.57 -14.57
C HIS A 132 11.48 -19.30 -15.29
N PHE A 133 12.28 -18.46 -14.63
CA PHE A 133 12.75 -17.20 -15.18
C PHE A 133 14.26 -17.17 -15.46
N ILE A 134 14.92 -18.33 -15.32
CA ILE A 134 16.38 -18.43 -15.52
C ILE A 134 16.77 -18.19 -16.98
N THR A 135 15.88 -18.51 -17.93
CA THR A 135 16.09 -18.25 -19.37
C THR A 135 16.09 -16.76 -19.72
N GLN A 136 15.63 -15.91 -18.82
CA GLN A 136 15.68 -14.45 -18.95
C GLN A 136 16.96 -13.86 -18.35
N MET A 137 17.82 -14.70 -17.77
CA MET A 137 19.11 -14.32 -17.20
C MET A 137 20.25 -14.86 -18.05
N VAL A 138 21.40 -14.26 -17.91
CA VAL A 138 22.66 -14.85 -18.37
C VAL A 138 23.15 -15.79 -17.27
N CYS A 139 23.25 -17.07 -17.54
CA CYS A 139 23.64 -18.07 -16.55
C CYS A 139 25.06 -18.58 -16.83
N LEU A 140 25.94 -18.47 -15.83
CA LEU A 140 27.28 -19.05 -15.85
C LEU A 140 27.38 -20.13 -14.78
N LYS A 141 27.73 -21.33 -15.19
CA LYS A 141 27.93 -22.47 -14.29
C LYS A 141 29.40 -22.88 -14.26
N GLU A 142 29.88 -23.24 -13.10
CA GLU A 142 31.25 -23.69 -12.90
C GLU A 142 31.64 -24.86 -13.80
N THR A 143 30.67 -25.72 -14.16
CA THR A 143 30.84 -26.89 -15.00
C THR A 143 30.83 -26.60 -16.50
N ASP A 144 30.40 -25.41 -16.92
CA ASP A 144 30.23 -25.07 -18.32
C ASP A 144 31.48 -24.37 -18.89
N ASN A 145 31.82 -24.68 -20.14
CA ASN A 145 32.98 -24.08 -20.83
C ASN A 145 32.59 -23.18 -21.99
N ASP A 146 31.37 -23.32 -22.49
CA ASP A 146 30.83 -22.55 -23.60
C ASP A 146 29.59 -21.75 -23.18
N TYR A 147 29.62 -20.43 -23.40
CA TYR A 147 28.54 -19.53 -23.06
C TYR A 147 28.01 -18.84 -24.32
N VAL A 148 26.67 -18.71 -24.40
CA VAL A 148 26.01 -18.09 -25.54
C VAL A 148 25.74 -16.60 -25.18
N LEU A 149 26.31 -15.71 -25.97
CA LEU A 149 26.03 -14.28 -25.86
C LEU A 149 24.59 -14.00 -26.28
N PRO A 150 23.88 -13.13 -25.56
CA PRO A 150 22.58 -12.63 -25.98
C PRO A 150 22.71 -11.84 -27.30
N ASP A 151 21.58 -11.67 -28.00
CA ASP A 151 21.54 -10.83 -29.18
C ASP A 151 22.12 -9.44 -28.88
N ARG A 152 22.92 -8.93 -29.82
CA ARG A 152 23.54 -7.63 -29.64
C ARG A 152 22.46 -6.53 -29.57
N PRO A 153 22.42 -5.74 -28.50
CA PRO A 153 21.45 -4.66 -28.39
C PRO A 153 21.69 -3.60 -29.46
N LEU A 154 20.62 -2.91 -29.84
CA LEU A 154 20.72 -1.75 -30.72
C LEU A 154 21.66 -0.71 -30.12
N SER A 155 22.62 -0.19 -30.88
CA SER A 155 23.57 0.78 -30.38
C SER A 155 22.89 2.09 -29.96
N ILE A 156 23.52 2.81 -29.02
CA ILE A 156 23.04 4.11 -28.52
C ILE A 156 22.90 5.16 -29.64
N ASP A 157 23.64 4.99 -30.75
CA ASP A 157 23.58 5.91 -31.91
C ASP A 157 22.16 6.06 -32.47
N ASN A 158 21.31 5.05 -32.30
CA ASN A 158 19.88 5.14 -32.60
C ASN A 158 19.08 5.92 -31.52
N MET A 159 19.67 6.19 -30.36
CA MET A 159 19.12 7.03 -29.29
C MET A 159 19.62 8.47 -29.32
N SER A 160 20.53 8.83 -30.24
CA SER A 160 21.13 10.18 -30.35
C SER A 160 20.15 11.34 -30.59
N LYS A 161 18.88 11.05 -30.79
CA LYS A 161 17.79 12.05 -30.80
C LYS A 161 17.41 12.58 -29.40
N TRP A 162 17.92 11.99 -28.33
CA TRP A 162 17.55 12.33 -26.95
C TRP A 162 18.62 13.09 -26.18
N HIS A 163 19.68 13.54 -26.84
CA HIS A 163 20.75 14.36 -26.21
C HIS A 163 20.38 15.85 -26.20
N ASP A 164 19.17 16.16 -25.72
CA ASP A 164 18.95 17.50 -25.19
C ASP A 164 19.61 17.58 -23.80
N VAL A 165 20.32 18.65 -23.56
CA VAL A 165 20.98 18.92 -22.26
C VAL A 165 19.95 18.97 -21.12
N VAL A 166 18.69 19.26 -21.45
CA VAL A 166 17.59 19.46 -20.50
C VAL A 166 16.74 18.20 -20.34
N TYR A 167 16.26 17.60 -21.44
CA TYR A 167 15.31 16.47 -21.42
C TYR A 167 15.97 15.17 -21.87
N ARG A 168 15.74 14.09 -21.13
CA ARG A 168 16.26 12.75 -21.46
C ARG A 168 15.27 11.85 -22.17
N SER A 169 14.00 12.28 -22.33
CA SER A 169 12.98 11.56 -23.11
C SER A 169 11.86 12.51 -23.55
N THR A 170 11.10 12.13 -24.61
CA THR A 170 9.90 12.88 -25.01
C THR A 170 8.83 12.87 -23.94
N ASP A 171 8.66 11.77 -23.21
CA ASP A 171 7.70 11.70 -22.11
C ASP A 171 8.05 12.72 -21.03
N GLN A 172 9.36 12.91 -20.75
CA GLN A 172 9.81 13.90 -19.79
C GLN A 172 9.51 15.32 -20.26
N GLU A 173 9.79 15.65 -21.51
CA GLU A 173 9.44 16.95 -22.11
C GLU A 173 7.93 17.23 -22.06
N LEU A 174 7.12 16.23 -22.42
CA LEU A 174 5.65 16.33 -22.32
C LEU A 174 5.17 16.52 -20.90
N ALA A 175 5.80 15.84 -19.92
CA ALA A 175 5.48 15.99 -18.51
C ALA A 175 5.81 17.40 -18.00
N VAL A 176 6.97 17.94 -18.34
CA VAL A 176 7.36 19.32 -18.01
C VAL A 176 6.34 20.32 -18.56
N LYS A 177 6.00 20.23 -19.84
CA LYS A 177 4.97 21.08 -20.46
C LYS A 177 3.61 20.94 -19.81
N ALA A 178 3.24 19.72 -19.38
CA ALA A 178 1.98 19.49 -18.68
C ALA A 178 1.97 20.13 -17.28
N ILE A 179 3.08 20.11 -16.55
CA ILE A 179 3.25 20.78 -15.25
C ILE A 179 3.13 22.30 -15.41
N GLN A 180 3.83 22.90 -16.37
CA GLN A 180 3.76 24.33 -16.66
C GLN A 180 2.31 24.77 -16.98
N LYS A 181 1.55 23.90 -17.67
CA LYS A 181 0.15 24.13 -18.01
C LYS A 181 -0.79 24.11 -16.80
N VAL A 182 -0.38 23.57 -15.64
CA VAL A 182 -1.13 23.70 -14.37
C VAL A 182 -1.07 25.13 -13.86
N VAL A 183 0.05 25.82 -14.05
CA VAL A 183 0.26 27.19 -13.59
C VAL A 183 -0.35 28.22 -14.55
N SER A 184 -0.12 28.08 -15.86
CA SER A 184 -0.63 28.98 -16.90
C SER A 184 -2.09 28.76 -17.24
N GLY A 185 -2.66 27.59 -16.93
CA GLY A 185 -4.05 27.24 -17.22
C GLY A 185 -5.05 27.62 -16.13
N HIS A 186 -6.28 27.13 -16.29
CA HIS A 186 -7.35 27.37 -15.32
C HIS A 186 -7.03 26.69 -13.96
N ALA A 187 -7.36 27.38 -12.88
CA ALA A 187 -7.27 26.85 -11.52
C ALA A 187 -8.16 25.60 -11.33
N LYS A 188 -7.87 24.81 -10.28
CA LYS A 188 -8.63 23.60 -9.92
C LYS A 188 -8.61 22.48 -10.97
N ARG A 189 -7.56 22.42 -11.80
CA ARG A 189 -7.29 21.34 -12.75
C ARG A 189 -5.95 20.68 -12.45
N PRO A 190 -5.87 19.89 -11.38
CA PRO A 190 -4.62 19.23 -10.99
C PRO A 190 -4.15 18.25 -12.08
N LEU A 191 -2.83 18.04 -12.13
CA LEU A 191 -2.17 17.03 -12.94
C LEU A 191 -1.83 15.82 -12.09
N VAL A 192 -2.13 14.62 -12.56
CA VAL A 192 -1.66 13.35 -12.00
C VAL A 192 -0.67 12.73 -12.98
N MET A 193 0.58 12.65 -12.57
CA MET A 193 1.68 12.07 -13.32
C MET A 193 2.01 10.69 -12.78
N THR A 194 1.95 9.68 -13.62
CA THR A 194 2.22 8.29 -13.26
C THR A 194 3.36 7.74 -14.12
N ALA A 195 4.21 6.92 -13.54
CA ALA A 195 5.26 6.23 -14.25
C ALA A 195 5.83 5.08 -13.41
N ASP A 196 6.51 4.15 -14.06
CA ASP A 196 7.37 3.21 -13.36
C ASP A 196 8.65 3.88 -12.87
N ARG A 197 9.45 3.13 -12.13
CA ARG A 197 10.73 3.62 -11.64
C ARG A 197 11.70 3.88 -12.80
N GLY A 198 12.60 4.87 -12.66
CA GLY A 198 13.60 5.18 -13.68
C GLY A 198 13.08 5.92 -14.91
N ARG A 199 11.85 6.47 -14.86
CA ARG A 199 11.24 7.27 -15.95
C ARG A 199 11.44 8.78 -15.79
N GLY A 200 12.06 9.25 -14.69
CA GLY A 200 12.39 10.65 -14.49
C GLY A 200 11.25 11.55 -14.00
N LYS A 201 10.32 11.02 -13.19
CA LYS A 201 9.23 11.81 -12.59
C LYS A 201 9.72 13.02 -11.81
N SER A 202 10.58 12.77 -10.81
CA SER A 202 11.08 13.81 -9.90
C SER A 202 11.94 14.83 -10.65
N SER A 203 12.76 14.37 -11.62
CA SER A 203 13.53 15.28 -12.47
C SER A 203 12.64 16.13 -13.38
N ALA A 204 11.54 15.60 -13.92
CA ALA A 204 10.56 16.39 -14.70
C ALA A 204 9.91 17.50 -13.85
N ILE A 205 9.59 17.21 -12.57
CA ILE A 205 9.11 18.23 -11.64
C ILE A 205 10.20 19.29 -11.42
N GLY A 206 11.45 18.88 -11.12
CA GLY A 206 12.57 19.79 -10.90
C GLY A 206 12.82 20.72 -12.08
N ILE A 207 12.84 20.19 -13.31
CA ILE A 207 12.98 20.98 -14.54
C ILE A 207 11.82 21.99 -14.68
N ALA A 208 10.58 21.51 -14.55
CA ALA A 208 9.39 22.36 -14.74
C ALA A 208 9.31 23.52 -13.75
N ILE A 209 9.62 23.26 -12.47
CA ILE A 209 9.56 24.31 -11.44
C ILE A 209 10.72 25.32 -11.58
N ALA A 210 11.88 24.89 -12.06
CA ALA A 210 12.98 25.81 -12.36
C ALA A 210 12.63 26.75 -13.52
N GLU A 211 12.11 26.20 -14.64
CA GLU A 211 11.69 27.00 -15.79
C GLU A 211 10.58 28.00 -15.41
N LEU A 212 9.58 27.56 -14.63
CA LEU A 212 8.52 28.44 -14.11
C LEU A 212 9.05 29.53 -13.19
N ALA A 213 10.02 29.18 -12.31
CA ALA A 213 10.62 30.11 -11.35
C ALA A 213 11.47 31.18 -12.03
N MET A 214 12.07 30.87 -13.18
CA MET A 214 12.81 31.82 -13.99
C MET A 214 11.91 32.73 -14.81
N GLU A 215 10.73 32.25 -15.22
CA GLU A 215 9.78 33.01 -16.04
C GLU A 215 9.10 34.14 -15.23
N ARG A 216 8.73 33.87 -13.96
CA ARG A 216 8.05 34.82 -13.08
C ARG A 216 8.22 34.46 -11.61
N PRO A 217 8.11 35.45 -10.68
CA PRO A 217 8.14 35.19 -9.26
C PRO A 217 6.99 34.26 -8.83
N LEU A 218 7.33 33.13 -8.17
CA LEU A 218 6.37 32.13 -7.68
C LEU A 218 6.82 31.57 -6.32
N THR A 219 5.83 31.24 -5.49
CA THR A 219 6.03 30.39 -4.32
C THR A 219 5.59 28.96 -4.66
N ILE A 220 6.53 28.04 -4.76
CA ILE A 220 6.31 26.66 -5.15
C ILE A 220 6.54 25.76 -3.93
N GLY A 221 5.49 25.05 -3.51
CA GLY A 221 5.57 24.03 -2.49
C GLY A 221 5.91 22.67 -3.07
N VAL A 222 6.83 21.95 -2.43
CA VAL A 222 7.15 20.56 -2.74
C VAL A 222 6.90 19.73 -1.49
N THR A 223 6.15 18.65 -1.60
CA THR A 223 5.83 17.76 -0.49
C THR A 223 5.97 16.31 -0.89
N ALA A 224 6.36 15.46 0.06
CA ALA A 224 6.47 14.01 -0.07
C ALA A 224 6.40 13.36 1.32
N PRO A 225 6.25 12.03 1.42
CA PRO A 225 6.26 11.34 2.71
C PRO A 225 7.52 11.57 3.54
N GLN A 226 8.67 11.72 2.87
CA GLN A 226 9.97 12.00 3.49
C GLN A 226 10.72 13.08 2.72
N ARG A 227 11.53 13.89 3.41
CA ARG A 227 12.32 14.95 2.79
C ARG A 227 13.31 14.41 1.74
N ALA A 228 13.95 13.28 2.03
CA ALA A 228 14.89 12.65 1.11
C ALA A 228 14.27 12.24 -0.24
N SER A 229 12.97 11.99 -0.30
CA SER A 229 12.28 11.63 -1.54
C SER A 229 12.26 12.76 -2.58
N VAL A 230 12.44 14.02 -2.15
CA VAL A 230 12.37 15.19 -3.03
C VAL A 230 13.74 15.77 -3.38
N ASP A 231 14.84 15.18 -2.89
CA ASP A 231 16.19 15.69 -3.15
C ASP A 231 16.48 15.82 -4.64
N GLU A 232 16.07 14.84 -5.45
CA GLU A 232 16.21 14.87 -6.90
C GLU A 232 15.47 16.06 -7.56
N ILE A 233 14.32 16.47 -7.01
CA ILE A 233 13.59 17.65 -7.49
C ILE A 233 14.42 18.91 -7.31
N PHE A 234 15.03 19.09 -6.14
CA PHE A 234 15.85 20.25 -5.82
C PHE A 234 17.16 20.24 -6.63
N ILE A 235 17.83 19.10 -6.74
CA ILE A 235 19.06 18.95 -7.56
C ILE A 235 18.81 19.31 -9.01
N HIS A 236 17.73 18.80 -9.59
CA HIS A 236 17.42 19.12 -10.99
C HIS A 236 16.96 20.58 -11.18
N ALA A 237 16.22 21.14 -10.22
CA ALA A 237 15.82 22.54 -10.29
C ALA A 237 17.03 23.48 -10.21
N GLU A 238 17.96 23.22 -9.30
CA GLU A 238 19.23 23.96 -9.17
C GLU A 238 20.05 23.88 -10.44
N ARG A 239 20.28 22.66 -10.96
CA ARG A 239 21.02 22.43 -12.21
C ARG A 239 20.45 23.21 -13.40
N ILE A 240 19.12 23.20 -13.59
CA ILE A 240 18.49 23.91 -14.71
C ILE A 240 18.59 25.42 -14.55
N ALA A 241 18.45 25.94 -13.33
CA ALA A 241 18.63 27.35 -13.06
C ALA A 241 20.06 27.82 -13.32
N GLU A 242 21.07 27.05 -12.89
CA GLU A 242 22.48 27.32 -13.14
C GLU A 242 22.83 27.30 -14.65
N LEU A 243 22.33 26.31 -15.39
CA LEU A 243 22.50 26.21 -16.84
C LEU A 243 21.96 27.45 -17.58
N ASN A 244 20.92 28.09 -17.05
CA ASN A 244 20.33 29.30 -17.58
C ASN A 244 20.86 30.60 -16.93
N LEU A 245 21.95 30.51 -16.16
CA LEU A 245 22.59 31.63 -15.49
C LEU A 245 21.64 32.42 -14.55
N ALA A 246 20.64 31.77 -13.97
CA ALA A 246 19.77 32.37 -12.97
C ALA A 246 20.50 32.52 -11.62
N ALA A 247 20.08 33.51 -10.82
CA ALA A 247 20.57 33.64 -9.45
C ALA A 247 19.99 32.52 -8.58
N VAL A 248 20.86 31.70 -8.00
CA VAL A 248 20.46 30.54 -7.18
C VAL A 248 21.00 30.68 -5.76
N THR A 249 20.15 30.42 -4.76
CA THR A 249 20.55 30.28 -3.36
C THR A 249 19.91 29.04 -2.76
N ASN A 250 20.73 28.06 -2.38
CA ASN A 250 20.27 26.82 -1.79
C ASN A 250 20.42 26.86 -0.27
N GLN A 251 19.33 26.60 0.45
CA GLN A 251 19.27 26.50 1.90
C GLN A 251 18.57 25.20 2.30
N LYS A 252 18.71 24.81 3.56
CA LYS A 252 18.03 23.61 4.05
C LYS A 252 16.50 23.73 3.81
N ASN A 253 15.93 22.80 3.03
CA ASN A 253 14.50 22.74 2.65
C ASN A 253 14.00 23.89 1.75
N GLN A 254 14.87 24.74 1.21
CA GLN A 254 14.47 25.88 0.39
C GLN A 254 15.50 26.14 -0.71
N LEU A 255 15.01 26.40 -1.91
CA LEU A 255 15.81 26.84 -3.05
C LEU A 255 15.18 28.14 -3.57
N MET A 256 16.01 29.19 -3.65
CA MET A 256 15.63 30.45 -4.31
C MET A 256 16.17 30.44 -5.73
N ILE A 257 15.34 30.77 -6.70
CA ILE A 257 15.71 30.98 -8.11
C ILE A 257 15.18 32.34 -8.51
N ASN A 258 16.06 33.31 -8.73
CA ASN A 258 15.72 34.73 -8.86
C ASN A 258 14.84 35.20 -7.69
N ASP A 259 13.63 35.72 -7.98
CA ASP A 259 12.65 36.13 -6.98
C ASP A 259 11.66 35.04 -6.58
N SER A 260 11.83 33.83 -7.06
CA SER A 260 10.97 32.68 -6.78
C SER A 260 11.49 31.84 -5.65
N GLN A 261 10.58 31.29 -4.85
CA GLN A 261 10.87 30.41 -3.73
C GLN A 261 10.33 29.01 -3.96
N ILE A 262 11.18 27.98 -3.85
CA ILE A 262 10.82 26.57 -3.85
C ILE A 262 11.08 26.03 -2.45
N ILE A 263 10.05 25.50 -1.77
CA ILE A 263 10.14 25.07 -0.38
C ILE A 263 9.60 23.66 -0.19
N TYR A 264 10.32 22.85 0.60
CA TYR A 264 9.81 21.58 1.08
C TYR A 264 8.99 21.78 2.36
N ILE A 265 7.77 21.25 2.39
CA ILE A 265 6.89 21.26 3.55
C ILE A 265 6.30 19.86 3.71
N ALA A 266 6.37 19.31 4.93
CA ALA A 266 5.79 18.00 5.22
C ALA A 266 4.26 18.00 5.01
N PRO A 267 3.64 16.88 4.57
CA PRO A 267 2.20 16.85 4.25
C PRO A 267 1.29 17.22 5.42
N ASP A 268 1.65 16.82 6.63
CA ASP A 268 0.89 17.13 7.84
C ASP A 268 1.04 18.60 8.26
N GLU A 269 2.21 19.20 8.01
CA GLU A 269 2.43 20.63 8.28
C GLU A 269 1.62 21.51 7.32
N LEU A 270 1.55 21.14 6.03
CA LEU A 270 0.70 21.83 5.05
C LEU A 270 -0.77 21.91 5.47
N LEU A 271 -1.27 20.87 6.16
CA LEU A 271 -2.65 20.82 6.63
C LEU A 271 -2.86 21.61 7.92
N ARG A 272 -1.86 21.63 8.83
CA ARG A 272 -1.93 22.37 10.09
C ARG A 272 -1.75 23.87 9.90
N ASN A 273 -0.77 24.23 9.07
CA ASN A 273 -0.38 25.63 8.83
C ASN A 273 -0.38 25.90 7.32
N PRO A 274 -1.53 26.09 6.68
CA PRO A 274 -1.64 26.35 5.26
C PRO A 274 -0.85 27.61 4.86
N GLN A 275 0.01 27.45 3.86
CA GLN A 275 0.80 28.57 3.33
C GLN A 275 0.27 29.01 1.97
N ALA A 276 0.52 30.27 1.61
CA ALA A 276 0.18 30.78 0.29
C ALA A 276 1.17 30.20 -0.74
N ILE A 277 0.72 29.22 -1.53
CA ILE A 277 1.50 28.50 -2.53
C ILE A 277 0.81 28.64 -3.89
N ASP A 278 1.58 29.05 -4.91
CA ASP A 278 1.10 29.19 -6.27
C ASP A 278 1.00 27.83 -6.98
N LEU A 279 1.91 26.92 -6.71
CA LEU A 279 1.93 25.55 -7.22
C LEU A 279 2.38 24.58 -6.12
N LEU A 280 1.58 23.56 -5.82
CA LEU A 280 1.95 22.49 -4.92
C LEU A 280 2.28 21.22 -5.71
N CYS A 281 3.53 20.76 -5.62
CA CYS A 281 4.00 19.49 -6.17
C CYS A 281 4.04 18.42 -5.08
N VAL A 282 3.32 17.34 -5.27
CA VAL A 282 3.24 16.19 -4.36
C VAL A 282 3.95 15.01 -5.00
N ASP A 283 5.16 14.72 -4.55
CA ASP A 283 5.91 13.55 -5.04
C ASP A 283 5.66 12.32 -4.17
N GLU A 284 5.80 11.13 -4.75
CA GLU A 284 5.45 9.83 -4.14
C GLU A 284 4.04 9.87 -3.50
N ALA A 285 3.08 10.46 -4.20
CA ALA A 285 1.72 10.71 -3.69
C ALA A 285 0.99 9.44 -3.23
N ALA A 286 1.30 8.27 -3.81
CA ALA A 286 0.71 7.00 -3.39
C ALA A 286 1.10 6.57 -1.97
N ALA A 287 2.19 7.06 -1.44
CA ALA A 287 2.62 6.79 -0.07
C ALA A 287 2.02 7.76 0.97
N ILE A 288 1.25 8.77 0.51
CA ILE A 288 0.51 9.69 1.38
C ILE A 288 -0.95 9.23 1.47
N PRO A 289 -1.57 9.18 2.68
CA PRO A 289 -2.96 8.75 2.85
C PRO A 289 -3.94 9.55 1.96
N ALA A 290 -4.84 8.84 1.27
CA ALA A 290 -5.81 9.47 0.37
C ALA A 290 -6.66 10.58 1.03
N PRO A 291 -7.15 10.45 2.28
CA PRO A 291 -7.84 11.55 2.97
C PRO A 291 -7.00 12.81 3.08
N MET A 292 -5.69 12.67 3.40
CA MET A 292 -4.77 13.80 3.49
C MET A 292 -4.57 14.48 2.14
N LEU A 293 -4.39 13.69 1.07
CA LEU A 293 -4.31 14.23 -0.29
C LEU A 293 -5.58 14.97 -0.70
N LEU A 294 -6.75 14.46 -0.32
CA LEU A 294 -8.04 15.10 -0.63
C LEU A 294 -8.22 16.41 0.12
N SER A 295 -7.76 16.52 1.37
CA SER A 295 -7.75 17.77 2.12
C SER A 295 -6.81 18.81 1.47
N LEU A 296 -5.63 18.38 0.97
CA LEU A 296 -4.76 19.26 0.18
C LEU A 296 -5.44 19.74 -1.12
N VAL A 297 -6.19 18.87 -1.81
CA VAL A 297 -6.96 19.25 -3.02
C VAL A 297 -8.01 20.30 -2.72
N GLU A 298 -8.57 20.36 -1.53
CA GLU A 298 -9.53 21.38 -1.11
C GLU A 298 -8.85 22.73 -0.86
N GLN A 299 -7.66 22.70 -0.25
CA GLN A 299 -6.92 23.91 0.14
C GLN A 299 -6.18 24.56 -1.04
N TYR A 300 -5.58 23.75 -1.94
CA TYR A 300 -4.71 24.25 -3.00
C TYR A 300 -5.35 24.13 -4.38
N SER A 301 -5.28 25.22 -5.15
CA SER A 301 -5.95 25.33 -6.45
C SER A 301 -5.13 24.77 -7.61
N ARG A 302 -3.80 24.77 -7.52
CA ARG A 302 -2.87 24.28 -8.55
C ARG A 302 -1.96 23.21 -7.95
N MET A 303 -2.10 21.99 -8.42
CA MET A 303 -1.41 20.84 -7.88
C MET A 303 -0.91 19.90 -8.95
N VAL A 304 0.24 19.30 -8.70
CA VAL A 304 0.81 18.19 -9.44
C VAL A 304 1.02 17.03 -8.49
N PHE A 305 0.47 15.88 -8.82
CA PHE A 305 0.71 14.62 -8.12
C PHE A 305 1.62 13.74 -8.96
N SER A 306 2.68 13.25 -8.38
CA SER A 306 3.60 12.30 -8.99
C SER A 306 3.61 11.00 -8.20
N THR A 307 3.51 9.87 -8.87
CA THR A 307 3.54 8.56 -8.21
C THR A 307 4.07 7.45 -9.10
N THR A 308 4.69 6.44 -8.47
CA THR A 308 5.08 5.19 -9.11
C THR A 308 3.90 4.22 -9.09
N ILE A 309 3.58 3.60 -10.24
CA ILE A 309 2.48 2.62 -10.34
C ILE A 309 2.98 1.25 -9.90
N ASN A 310 4.04 0.76 -10.53
CA ASN A 310 4.62 -0.55 -10.28
C ASN A 310 5.92 -0.38 -9.48
N GLY A 311 5.80 -0.29 -8.16
CA GLY A 311 6.93 -0.17 -7.24
C GLY A 311 6.95 -1.33 -6.24
N TYR A 312 8.13 -1.59 -5.66
CA TYR A 312 8.30 -2.57 -4.57
C TYR A 312 7.48 -2.23 -3.32
N GLU A 313 6.98 -1.00 -3.20
CA GLU A 313 6.18 -0.53 -2.07
C GLU A 313 4.70 -0.94 -2.15
N GLY A 314 4.21 -1.39 -3.31
CA GLY A 314 2.84 -1.85 -3.52
C GLY A 314 1.74 -0.78 -3.31
N THR A 315 2.11 0.49 -3.13
CA THR A 315 1.17 1.57 -2.76
C THR A 315 0.48 2.23 -3.96
N GLY A 316 1.09 2.15 -5.17
CA GLY A 316 0.66 2.91 -6.35
C GLY A 316 -0.77 2.64 -6.80
N ARG A 317 -1.25 1.41 -6.69
CA ARG A 317 -2.57 1.03 -7.18
C ARG A 317 -3.72 1.44 -6.25
N GLY A 318 -3.50 1.46 -4.95
CA GLY A 318 -4.47 2.03 -4.01
C GLY A 318 -4.73 3.52 -4.27
N PHE A 319 -3.68 4.26 -4.62
CA PHE A 319 -3.76 5.64 -5.08
C PHE A 319 -4.59 5.74 -6.38
N GLU A 320 -4.31 4.90 -7.36
CA GLU A 320 -5.00 4.94 -8.65
C GLU A 320 -6.50 4.69 -8.51
N ILE A 321 -6.89 3.65 -7.82
CA ILE A 321 -8.30 3.25 -7.71
C ILE A 321 -9.09 4.18 -6.80
N LYS A 322 -8.58 4.49 -5.60
CA LYS A 322 -9.35 5.21 -4.58
C LYS A 322 -9.19 6.71 -4.68
N PHE A 323 -7.94 7.22 -4.76
CA PHE A 323 -7.70 8.65 -4.83
C PHE A 323 -8.20 9.24 -6.16
N LYS A 324 -7.86 8.65 -7.32
CA LYS A 324 -8.32 9.15 -8.62
C LYS A 324 -9.85 9.15 -8.74
N LYS A 325 -10.54 8.13 -8.20
CA LYS A 325 -12.02 8.09 -8.17
C LYS A 325 -12.62 9.26 -7.40
N GLN A 326 -12.05 9.59 -6.23
CA GLN A 326 -12.50 10.72 -5.42
C GLN A 326 -12.05 12.07 -6.01
N LEU A 327 -10.83 12.13 -6.56
CA LEU A 327 -10.33 13.30 -7.26
C LEU A 327 -11.25 13.66 -8.44
N LYS A 328 -11.72 12.67 -9.21
CA LYS A 328 -12.67 12.88 -10.32
C LYS A 328 -13.98 13.50 -9.84
N LYS A 329 -14.46 13.15 -8.66
CA LYS A 329 -15.67 13.77 -8.07
C LYS A 329 -15.44 15.23 -7.65
N LYS A 330 -14.28 15.55 -7.02
CA LYS A 330 -13.95 16.88 -6.52
C LYS A 330 -13.38 17.82 -7.59
N ARG A 331 -12.66 17.28 -8.56
CA ARG A 331 -11.96 17.98 -9.65
C ARG A 331 -12.19 17.26 -10.97
N PRO A 332 -13.38 17.33 -11.59
CA PRO A 332 -13.74 16.54 -12.79
C PRO A 332 -12.80 16.76 -13.98
N ASN A 333 -12.19 17.94 -14.05
CA ASN A 333 -11.29 18.36 -15.16
C ASN A 333 -9.79 18.13 -14.83
N TYR A 334 -9.45 17.23 -13.88
CA TYR A 334 -8.06 16.87 -13.67
C TYR A 334 -7.46 16.22 -14.91
N ARG A 335 -6.16 16.31 -15.07
CA ARG A 335 -5.41 15.74 -16.19
C ARG A 335 -4.53 14.61 -15.72
N THR A 336 -4.24 13.67 -16.61
CA THR A 336 -3.31 12.59 -16.36
C THR A 336 -2.24 12.55 -17.45
N ILE A 337 -1.02 12.19 -17.06
CA ILE A 337 0.07 11.86 -17.96
C ILE A 337 0.77 10.61 -17.47
N GLU A 338 1.11 9.71 -18.36
CA GLU A 338 1.88 8.50 -18.06
C GLU A 338 3.23 8.57 -18.77
N MET A 339 4.33 8.41 -18.00
CA MET A 339 5.69 8.38 -18.55
C MET A 339 6.14 6.93 -18.65
N LYS A 340 6.39 6.45 -19.87
CA LYS A 340 6.75 5.06 -20.17
C LYS A 340 8.23 4.89 -20.53
N GLN A 341 8.83 5.92 -21.12
CA GLN A 341 10.21 5.84 -21.58
C GLN A 341 11.19 5.85 -20.42
N PRO A 342 12.04 4.80 -20.27
CA PRO A 342 13.09 4.81 -19.27
C PRO A 342 14.15 5.86 -19.62
N ILE A 343 14.76 6.46 -18.59
CA ILE A 343 15.86 7.42 -18.75
C ILE A 343 17.17 6.95 -18.08
N ARG A 344 17.10 5.97 -17.20
CA ARG A 344 18.25 5.38 -16.51
C ARG A 344 18.85 4.19 -17.28
N TRP A 345 18.11 3.59 -18.21
CA TRP A 345 18.49 2.50 -19.09
C TRP A 345 17.70 2.57 -20.39
N ASN A 346 18.05 1.72 -21.36
CA ASN A 346 17.38 1.68 -22.64
C ASN A 346 16.08 0.87 -22.61
N HIS A 347 15.25 0.99 -23.65
CA HIS A 347 14.08 0.14 -23.86
C HIS A 347 14.44 -1.34 -23.94
N ASN A 348 13.51 -2.18 -23.51
CA ASN A 348 13.67 -3.65 -23.48
C ASN A 348 14.86 -4.13 -22.62
N ASP A 349 15.18 -3.41 -21.58
CA ASP A 349 16.22 -3.74 -20.62
C ASP A 349 16.02 -5.15 -20.03
N PRO A 350 17.00 -6.06 -20.17
CA PRO A 350 16.87 -7.45 -19.70
C PRO A 350 16.62 -7.56 -18.19
N LEU A 351 17.25 -6.70 -17.37
CA LEU A 351 17.06 -6.71 -15.92
C LEU A 351 15.64 -6.26 -15.56
N GLU A 352 15.11 -5.22 -16.19
CA GLU A 352 13.74 -4.76 -15.96
C GLU A 352 12.70 -5.83 -16.32
N ASN A 353 12.90 -6.50 -17.45
CA ASN A 353 12.04 -7.60 -17.89
C ASN A 353 12.05 -8.77 -16.90
N TRP A 354 13.22 -9.18 -16.44
CA TRP A 354 13.38 -10.22 -15.45
C TRP A 354 12.72 -9.86 -14.12
N LEU A 355 12.98 -8.65 -13.57
CA LEU A 355 12.36 -8.18 -12.34
C LEU A 355 10.83 -8.14 -12.44
N SER A 356 10.32 -7.67 -13.59
CA SER A 356 8.88 -7.62 -13.84
C SER A 356 8.23 -8.99 -13.86
N SER A 357 8.93 -10.00 -14.38
CA SER A 357 8.46 -11.38 -14.48
C SER A 357 8.54 -12.08 -13.12
N VAL A 358 9.72 -12.07 -12.48
CA VAL A 358 9.97 -12.82 -11.23
C VAL A 358 9.20 -12.27 -10.04
N PHE A 359 8.96 -10.96 -10.01
CA PHE A 359 8.22 -10.29 -8.93
C PHE A 359 6.79 -9.94 -9.30
N LEU A 360 6.29 -10.44 -10.43
CA LEU A 360 4.91 -10.27 -10.90
C LEU A 360 4.47 -8.79 -10.96
N LEU A 361 5.36 -7.87 -11.39
CA LEU A 361 5.11 -6.43 -11.37
C LEU A 361 4.21 -5.95 -12.53
N ASN A 362 4.03 -6.73 -13.58
CA ASN A 362 3.21 -6.40 -14.76
C ASN A 362 1.71 -6.58 -14.49
N HIS A 363 1.11 -5.73 -13.66
CA HIS A 363 -0.28 -5.88 -13.20
C HIS A 363 -1.35 -5.48 -14.25
N ASN A 364 -1.00 -4.64 -15.23
CA ASN A 364 -1.99 -3.98 -16.08
C ASN A 364 -2.60 -4.86 -17.18
N LYS A 365 -2.00 -5.99 -17.54
CA LYS A 365 -2.50 -6.84 -18.62
C LYS A 365 -3.58 -7.83 -18.21
N ALA A 366 -3.68 -8.20 -16.94
CA ALA A 366 -4.53 -9.30 -16.49
C ALA A 366 -5.95 -8.87 -16.06
N VAL A 367 -6.16 -7.62 -15.64
CA VAL A 367 -7.46 -7.16 -15.10
C VAL A 367 -8.27 -6.37 -16.12
N ASP A 368 -7.61 -5.64 -17.05
CA ASP A 368 -8.28 -4.77 -18.02
C ASP A 368 -8.76 -5.48 -19.28
N SER A 369 -8.31 -6.72 -19.54
CA SER A 369 -8.63 -7.47 -20.76
C SER A 369 -9.77 -8.49 -20.60
N VAL A 370 -10.52 -8.41 -19.51
CA VAL A 370 -11.58 -9.39 -19.22
C VAL A 370 -12.91 -8.90 -19.79
N ASP A 371 -13.39 -9.53 -20.85
CA ASP A 371 -14.76 -9.37 -21.31
C ASP A 371 -15.73 -9.72 -20.17
N VAL A 372 -16.62 -8.80 -19.83
CA VAL A 372 -17.60 -9.00 -18.76
C VAL A 372 -18.57 -10.08 -19.21
N VAL A 373 -18.50 -11.26 -18.62
CA VAL A 373 -19.49 -12.31 -18.84
C VAL A 373 -20.78 -11.89 -18.15
N GLU A 374 -21.85 -11.70 -18.93
CA GLU A 374 -23.15 -11.22 -18.43
C GLU A 374 -23.83 -12.20 -17.45
N SER A 375 -23.58 -13.50 -17.58
CA SER A 375 -24.13 -14.52 -16.67
C SER A 375 -23.05 -15.32 -15.97
N LEU A 376 -22.87 -15.10 -14.66
CA LEU A 376 -22.08 -15.98 -13.79
C LEU A 376 -22.81 -17.30 -13.63
N THR A 377 -22.25 -18.39 -14.14
CA THR A 377 -22.95 -19.69 -14.12
C THR A 377 -22.58 -20.53 -12.91
N GLN A 378 -21.32 -20.68 -12.59
CA GLN A 378 -20.87 -21.44 -11.41
C GLN A 378 -19.42 -21.12 -11.09
N ILE A 379 -19.14 -20.69 -9.86
CA ILE A 379 -17.78 -20.46 -9.38
C ILE A 379 -17.31 -21.71 -8.63
N ASP A 380 -16.13 -22.18 -8.95
CA ASP A 380 -15.42 -23.23 -8.22
C ASP A 380 -14.47 -22.62 -7.20
N TYR A 381 -14.69 -22.96 -5.93
CA TYR A 381 -13.91 -22.41 -4.81
C TYR A 381 -13.01 -23.49 -4.24
N HIS A 382 -11.70 -23.26 -4.26
CA HIS A 382 -10.74 -24.22 -3.70
C HIS A 382 -9.47 -23.54 -3.17
N CYS A 383 -8.74 -24.27 -2.34
CA CYS A 383 -7.43 -23.87 -1.85
C CYS A 383 -6.35 -24.29 -2.84
N LEU A 384 -5.47 -23.35 -3.23
CA LEU A 384 -4.35 -23.63 -4.10
C LEU A 384 -3.10 -24.01 -3.28
N PRO A 385 -2.49 -25.16 -3.52
CA PRO A 385 -1.18 -25.46 -2.94
C PRO A 385 -0.08 -24.61 -3.60
N ALA A 386 0.96 -24.26 -2.84
CA ALA A 386 2.09 -23.48 -3.33
C ALA A 386 2.73 -24.09 -4.59
N SER A 387 2.74 -25.42 -4.73
CA SER A 387 3.25 -26.12 -5.92
C SER A 387 2.50 -25.76 -7.21
N LEU A 388 1.18 -25.57 -7.15
CA LEU A 388 0.41 -25.12 -8.32
C LEU A 388 0.71 -23.67 -8.67
N LEU A 389 0.86 -22.81 -7.66
CA LEU A 389 1.24 -21.42 -7.86
C LEU A 389 2.60 -21.27 -8.52
N VAL A 390 3.56 -22.12 -8.17
CA VAL A 390 4.89 -22.12 -8.79
C VAL A 390 4.80 -22.54 -10.26
N ASN A 391 4.02 -23.58 -10.57
CA ASN A 391 3.99 -24.17 -11.91
C ASN A 391 3.12 -23.41 -12.93
N ASP A 392 2.17 -22.60 -12.47
CA ASP A 392 1.30 -21.77 -13.33
C ASP A 392 1.57 -20.27 -13.13
N SER A 393 2.49 -19.75 -13.91
CA SER A 393 2.87 -18.35 -13.87
C SER A 393 1.72 -17.40 -14.28
N THR A 394 0.81 -17.83 -15.14
CA THR A 394 -0.34 -17.05 -15.61
C THR A 394 -1.37 -16.89 -14.49
N LEU A 395 -1.71 -17.99 -13.82
CA LEU A 395 -2.59 -17.98 -12.65
C LEU A 395 -1.98 -17.13 -11.53
N SER A 396 -0.69 -17.30 -11.26
CA SER A 396 0.06 -16.56 -10.25
C SER A 396 0.07 -15.06 -10.53
N GLN A 397 0.25 -14.65 -11.77
CA GLN A 397 0.19 -13.24 -12.18
C GLN A 397 -1.21 -12.66 -12.00
N SER A 398 -2.25 -13.41 -12.40
CA SER A 398 -3.65 -12.99 -12.26
C SER A 398 -4.04 -12.85 -10.79
N LEU A 399 -3.66 -13.83 -9.96
CA LEU A 399 -3.86 -13.85 -8.52
C LEU A 399 -3.19 -12.68 -7.84
N PHE A 400 -1.90 -12.48 -8.09
CA PHE A 400 -1.13 -11.40 -7.48
C PHE A 400 -1.65 -10.03 -7.91
N SER A 401 -2.01 -9.88 -9.19
CA SER A 401 -2.66 -8.66 -9.71
C SER A 401 -3.97 -8.35 -9.00
N LEU A 402 -4.80 -9.38 -8.74
CA LEU A 402 -6.05 -9.19 -8.03
C LEU A 402 -5.82 -8.81 -6.56
N LEU A 403 -4.87 -9.45 -5.87
CA LEU A 403 -4.48 -9.09 -4.51
C LEU A 403 -3.94 -7.65 -4.41
N VAL A 404 -3.08 -7.24 -5.34
CA VAL A 404 -2.55 -5.87 -5.40
C VAL A 404 -3.67 -4.86 -5.65
N SER A 405 -4.68 -5.20 -6.46
CA SER A 405 -5.79 -4.29 -6.76
C SER A 405 -6.70 -3.98 -5.58
N ALA A 406 -6.80 -4.91 -4.64
CA ALA A 406 -7.72 -4.81 -3.50
C ALA A 406 -7.06 -4.23 -2.24
N HIS A 407 -5.74 -4.27 -2.14
CA HIS A 407 -5.01 -3.92 -0.92
C HIS A 407 -4.04 -2.75 -1.15
N TYR A 408 -3.85 -1.91 -0.11
CA TYR A 408 -2.97 -0.73 -0.17
C TYR A 408 -1.48 -1.07 -0.29
N GLN A 409 -1.07 -2.20 0.27
CA GLN A 409 0.32 -2.64 0.29
C GLN A 409 0.37 -4.14 0.02
N THR A 410 0.80 -4.50 -1.16
CA THR A 410 1.16 -5.88 -1.53
C THR A 410 2.54 -5.81 -2.18
N SER A 411 3.51 -6.45 -1.57
CA SER A 411 4.90 -6.38 -1.96
C SER A 411 5.38 -7.69 -2.57
N PRO A 412 6.49 -7.70 -3.32
CA PRO A 412 7.13 -8.93 -3.78
C PRO A 412 7.44 -9.94 -2.66
N ASN A 413 7.79 -9.47 -1.45
CA ASN A 413 8.00 -10.37 -0.30
C ASN A 413 6.72 -11.11 0.13
N ASP A 414 5.54 -10.51 -0.05
CA ASP A 414 4.28 -11.21 0.25
C ASP A 414 4.09 -12.42 -0.66
N TRP A 415 4.50 -12.31 -1.94
CA TRP A 415 4.50 -13.43 -2.88
C TRP A 415 5.45 -14.55 -2.43
N ILE A 416 6.69 -14.20 -2.13
CA ILE A 416 7.68 -15.19 -1.65
C ILE A 416 7.22 -15.85 -0.34
N SER A 417 6.64 -15.08 0.58
CA SER A 417 6.08 -15.63 1.81
C SER A 417 4.95 -16.63 1.53
N LEU A 418 4.07 -16.34 0.57
CA LEU A 418 3.01 -17.27 0.16
C LEU A 418 3.56 -18.60 -0.38
N LEU A 419 4.71 -18.56 -1.04
CA LEU A 419 5.36 -19.77 -1.55
C LEU A 419 6.14 -20.57 -0.49
N THR A 420 6.55 -19.95 0.59
CA THR A 420 7.51 -20.53 1.56
C THR A 420 6.95 -20.80 2.95
N ASP A 421 5.96 -20.05 3.37
CA ASP A 421 5.40 -20.16 4.73
C ASP A 421 4.25 -21.20 4.75
N PRO A 422 4.44 -22.34 5.42
CA PRO A 422 3.43 -23.40 5.47
C PRO A 422 2.16 -23.00 6.24
N THR A 423 2.18 -21.89 6.97
CA THR A 423 1.01 -21.37 7.68
C THR A 423 0.10 -20.53 6.80
N LEU A 424 0.55 -20.19 5.58
CA LEU A 424 -0.21 -19.38 4.63
C LEU A 424 -0.94 -20.26 3.61
N PHE A 425 -2.18 -19.90 3.34
CA PHE A 425 -3.06 -20.59 2.39
C PHE A 425 -3.63 -19.59 1.39
N CYS A 426 -3.62 -19.98 0.11
CA CYS A 426 -4.25 -19.21 -0.95
C CYS A 426 -5.55 -19.89 -1.38
N TRP A 427 -6.67 -19.18 -1.25
CA TRP A 427 -7.96 -19.63 -1.76
C TRP A 427 -8.35 -18.82 -2.98
N VAL A 428 -8.99 -19.47 -3.94
CA VAL A 428 -9.48 -18.87 -5.19
C VAL A 428 -10.92 -19.27 -5.47
N GLY A 429 -11.60 -18.40 -6.20
CA GLY A 429 -12.84 -18.72 -6.89
C GLY A 429 -12.68 -18.50 -8.38
N ILE A 430 -12.83 -19.55 -9.17
CA ILE A 430 -12.65 -19.56 -10.62
C ILE A 430 -13.99 -19.84 -11.28
N ASP A 431 -14.38 -19.05 -12.27
CA ASP A 431 -15.59 -19.31 -13.06
C ASP A 431 -15.36 -20.52 -13.97
N LYS A 432 -16.22 -21.53 -13.88
CA LYS A 432 -16.06 -22.81 -14.59
C LYS A 432 -16.11 -22.70 -16.11
N ASN A 433 -16.80 -21.71 -16.63
CA ASN A 433 -16.97 -21.58 -18.07
C ASN A 433 -15.84 -20.80 -18.73
N SER A 434 -15.46 -19.69 -18.11
CA SER A 434 -14.43 -18.79 -18.66
C SER A 434 -13.02 -19.10 -18.13
N ASN A 435 -12.89 -19.96 -17.13
CA ASN A 435 -11.65 -20.22 -16.39
C ASN A 435 -11.00 -18.93 -15.81
N GLN A 436 -11.81 -17.90 -15.56
CA GLN A 436 -11.35 -16.62 -15.03
C GLN A 436 -11.31 -16.62 -13.52
N LEU A 437 -10.28 -15.95 -12.96
CA LEU A 437 -10.18 -15.71 -11.53
C LEU A 437 -11.18 -14.63 -11.11
N MET A 438 -12.20 -15.03 -10.34
CA MET A 438 -13.27 -14.17 -9.87
C MET A 438 -12.97 -13.54 -8.51
N CYS A 439 -12.36 -14.30 -7.63
CA CYS A 439 -11.97 -13.84 -6.30
C CYS A 439 -10.79 -14.66 -5.75
N CYS A 440 -10.09 -14.08 -4.77
CA CYS A 440 -9.04 -14.78 -4.06
C CYS A 440 -8.97 -14.31 -2.59
N ALA A 441 -8.40 -15.14 -1.73
CA ALA A 441 -8.13 -14.80 -0.34
C ALA A 441 -6.79 -15.39 0.11
N LEU A 442 -6.06 -14.62 0.91
CA LEU A 442 -4.86 -15.07 1.60
C LEU A 442 -5.19 -15.28 3.07
N LEU A 443 -4.99 -16.49 3.55
CA LEU A 443 -5.30 -16.92 4.90
C LEU A 443 -4.03 -17.29 5.65
N SER A 444 -4.04 -17.15 6.99
CA SER A 444 -2.97 -17.58 7.87
C SER A 444 -3.53 -18.44 9.01
N LYS A 445 -2.89 -19.57 9.28
CA LYS A 445 -3.17 -20.35 10.49
C LYS A 445 -2.54 -19.66 11.68
N GLU A 446 -3.33 -19.45 12.74
CA GLU A 446 -2.89 -18.79 13.99
C GLU A 446 -3.39 -19.56 15.22
N GLY A 447 -2.85 -19.25 16.40
CA GLY A 447 -3.21 -19.91 17.65
C GLY A 447 -2.35 -21.13 17.97
N GLU A 448 -2.86 -22.04 18.79
CA GLU A 448 -2.15 -23.26 19.28
C GLU A 448 -0.83 -22.93 20.01
N LEU A 449 -0.80 -21.82 20.78
CA LEU A 449 0.38 -21.34 21.47
C LEU A 449 0.48 -21.91 22.89
N GLU A 450 1.71 -22.07 23.37
CA GLU A 450 2.02 -22.47 24.73
C GLU A 450 1.68 -21.36 25.75
N LEU A 451 1.19 -21.74 26.93
CA LEU A 451 0.76 -20.80 27.97
C LEU A 451 1.83 -19.77 28.35
N ASP A 452 3.08 -20.22 28.53
CA ASP A 452 4.19 -19.33 28.92
C ASP A 452 4.42 -18.24 27.85
N LEU A 453 4.29 -18.58 26.57
CA LEU A 453 4.40 -17.62 25.47
C LEU A 453 3.20 -16.66 25.43
N ILE A 454 2.00 -17.17 25.70
CA ILE A 454 0.78 -16.38 25.79
C ILE A 454 0.90 -15.35 26.91
N HIS A 455 1.26 -15.77 28.13
CA HIS A 455 1.44 -14.87 29.28
C HIS A 455 2.55 -13.84 29.03
N ALA A 456 3.68 -14.26 28.42
CA ALA A 456 4.73 -13.33 28.03
C ALA A 456 4.27 -12.30 26.98
N ALA A 457 3.40 -12.70 26.06
CA ALA A 457 2.82 -11.82 25.06
C ALA A 457 1.78 -10.86 25.66
N GLN A 458 0.92 -11.32 26.59
CA GLN A 458 -0.02 -10.46 27.32
C GLN A 458 0.70 -9.33 28.08
N LEU A 459 1.86 -9.64 28.67
CA LEU A 459 2.70 -8.67 29.37
C LEU A 459 3.58 -7.81 28.43
N GLY A 460 3.46 -7.96 27.12
CA GLY A 460 4.24 -7.22 26.13
C GLY A 460 5.73 -7.62 26.05
N LYS A 461 6.17 -8.68 26.73
CA LYS A 461 7.57 -9.16 26.76
C LYS A 461 7.96 -9.93 25.49
N ARG A 462 6.99 -10.56 24.82
CA ARG A 462 7.18 -11.34 23.58
C ARG A 462 6.13 -10.96 22.55
N ARG A 463 6.50 -11.04 21.26
CA ARG A 463 5.58 -10.83 20.14
C ARG A 463 5.78 -11.94 19.11
N PRO A 464 5.06 -13.08 19.25
CA PRO A 464 5.14 -14.19 18.32
C PRO A 464 4.77 -13.73 16.91
N LYS A 465 5.60 -14.08 15.93
CA LYS A 465 5.32 -13.81 14.52
C LYS A 465 4.23 -14.74 14.02
N GLY A 466 3.39 -14.28 13.09
CA GLY A 466 2.35 -15.11 12.47
C GLY A 466 1.06 -15.24 13.29
N HIS A 467 0.96 -14.71 14.49
CA HIS A 467 -0.20 -14.87 15.40
C HIS A 467 -0.84 -13.52 15.78
N LEU A 468 -1.03 -12.63 14.80
CA LEU A 468 -1.49 -11.26 15.06
C LEU A 468 -2.87 -11.22 15.72
N ALA A 469 -3.85 -11.93 15.16
CA ALA A 469 -5.23 -11.87 15.65
C ALA A 469 -5.37 -12.62 16.96
N ALA A 470 -4.80 -13.81 17.07
CA ALA A 470 -4.84 -14.64 18.29
C ALA A 470 -4.27 -13.88 19.50
N ILE A 471 -3.07 -13.28 19.35
CA ILE A 471 -2.44 -12.49 20.41
C ILE A 471 -3.22 -11.19 20.70
N SER A 472 -3.72 -10.51 19.66
CA SER A 472 -4.48 -9.27 19.88
C SER A 472 -5.81 -9.52 20.60
N LEU A 473 -6.49 -10.63 20.33
CA LEU A 473 -7.68 -11.07 21.03
C LEU A 473 -7.37 -11.34 22.50
N THR A 474 -6.35 -12.17 22.76
CA THR A 474 -5.89 -12.54 24.11
C THR A 474 -5.50 -11.30 24.92
N GLN A 475 -4.77 -10.36 24.34
CA GLN A 475 -4.39 -9.10 25.01
C GLN A 475 -5.60 -8.19 25.28
N THR A 476 -6.55 -8.13 24.34
CA THR A 476 -7.71 -7.24 24.45
C THR A 476 -8.70 -7.73 25.49
N LEU A 477 -8.95 -9.04 25.53
CA LEU A 477 -9.95 -9.65 26.41
C LEU A 477 -9.36 -10.13 27.74
N CYS A 478 -8.04 -10.15 27.86
CA CYS A 478 -7.31 -10.69 29.02
C CYS A 478 -7.67 -12.17 29.36
N ILE A 479 -7.90 -12.98 28.29
CA ILE A 479 -8.18 -14.42 28.38
C ILE A 479 -7.20 -15.18 27.49
N ASP A 480 -6.92 -16.45 27.80
CA ASP A 480 -5.90 -17.25 27.10
C ASP A 480 -6.48 -18.01 25.90
N GLU A 481 -7.78 -18.31 25.92
CA GLU A 481 -8.49 -19.16 24.99
C GLU A 481 -8.26 -18.78 23.51
N PRO A 482 -8.27 -17.52 23.09
CA PRO A 482 -8.04 -17.19 21.68
C PRO A 482 -6.67 -17.62 21.16
N ALA A 483 -5.62 -17.60 22.01
CA ALA A 483 -4.28 -17.97 21.59
C ALA A 483 -4.00 -19.47 21.74
N ILE A 484 -4.71 -20.18 22.64
CA ILE A 484 -4.65 -21.64 22.80
C ILE A 484 -5.40 -22.33 21.65
N GLN A 485 -6.53 -21.77 21.23
CA GLN A 485 -7.41 -22.36 20.20
C GLN A 485 -6.83 -22.20 18.80
N SER A 486 -7.21 -23.14 17.92
CA SER A 486 -6.87 -23.08 16.50
C SER A 486 -7.70 -22.02 15.78
N SER A 487 -7.07 -21.19 14.97
CA SER A 487 -7.78 -20.16 14.22
C SER A 487 -7.22 -19.96 12.80
N ILE A 488 -8.07 -19.43 11.93
CA ILE A 488 -7.68 -18.98 10.59
C ILE A 488 -7.95 -17.49 10.50
N ARG A 489 -6.90 -16.74 10.20
CA ARG A 489 -7.03 -15.31 9.92
C ARG A 489 -7.14 -15.07 8.41
N ILE A 490 -8.20 -14.40 8.00
CA ILE A 490 -8.35 -13.86 6.64
C ILE A 490 -7.50 -12.58 6.58
N MET A 491 -6.30 -12.73 6.00
CA MET A 491 -5.35 -11.62 5.88
C MET A 491 -5.75 -10.65 4.78
N ARG A 492 -6.21 -11.21 3.65
CA ARG A 492 -6.61 -10.47 2.45
C ARG A 492 -7.75 -11.20 1.76
N ILE A 493 -8.65 -10.41 1.18
CA ILE A 493 -9.72 -10.90 0.29
C ILE A 493 -9.89 -9.91 -0.86
N ALA A 494 -10.00 -10.42 -2.06
CA ALA A 494 -10.23 -9.63 -3.25
C ALA A 494 -11.30 -10.28 -4.14
N VAL A 495 -12.20 -9.46 -4.66
CA VAL A 495 -13.14 -9.84 -5.71
C VAL A 495 -12.85 -8.97 -6.92
N ASN A 496 -12.83 -9.57 -8.11
CA ASN A 496 -12.60 -8.87 -9.36
C ASN A 496 -13.54 -7.65 -9.45
N PRO A 497 -13.03 -6.44 -9.69
CA PRO A 497 -13.79 -5.19 -9.67
C PRO A 497 -15.06 -5.21 -10.54
N ASN A 498 -15.03 -5.93 -11.68
CA ASN A 498 -16.16 -6.03 -12.59
C ASN A 498 -17.32 -6.88 -12.05
N TYR A 499 -17.09 -7.64 -10.98
CA TYR A 499 -18.04 -8.58 -10.38
C TYR A 499 -18.33 -8.30 -8.89
N GLN A 500 -17.86 -7.17 -8.37
CA GLN A 500 -18.18 -6.73 -7.00
C GLN A 500 -19.68 -6.42 -6.84
N GLN A 501 -20.17 -6.42 -5.61
CA GLN A 501 -21.57 -6.17 -5.22
C GLN A 501 -22.58 -7.19 -5.78
N ARG A 502 -22.10 -8.37 -6.20
CA ARG A 502 -22.93 -9.50 -6.67
C ARG A 502 -23.02 -10.67 -5.69
N GLY A 503 -22.57 -10.49 -4.44
CA GLY A 503 -22.60 -11.52 -3.40
C GLY A 503 -21.42 -12.49 -3.41
N ILE A 504 -20.54 -12.47 -4.42
CA ILE A 504 -19.40 -13.40 -4.57
C ILE A 504 -18.50 -13.44 -3.33
N GLY A 505 -18.13 -12.28 -2.80
CA GLY A 505 -17.28 -12.21 -1.61
C GLY A 505 -17.92 -12.84 -0.38
N SER A 506 -19.23 -12.68 -0.22
CA SER A 506 -19.97 -13.27 0.91
C SER A 506 -20.08 -14.79 0.78
N GLU A 507 -20.34 -15.28 -0.42
CA GLU A 507 -20.40 -16.72 -0.70
C GLU A 507 -19.01 -17.37 -0.49
N PHE A 508 -17.97 -16.72 -0.99
CA PHE A 508 -16.60 -17.19 -0.84
C PHE A 508 -16.20 -17.35 0.63
N ILE A 509 -16.51 -16.37 1.49
CA ILE A 509 -16.24 -16.47 2.92
C ILE A 509 -17.05 -17.60 3.57
N ARG A 510 -18.31 -17.83 3.15
CA ARG A 510 -19.11 -18.97 3.66
C ARG A 510 -18.52 -20.32 3.27
N VAL A 511 -17.97 -20.45 2.07
CA VAL A 511 -17.28 -21.68 1.64
C VAL A 511 -16.04 -21.93 2.49
N ILE A 512 -15.22 -20.89 2.71
CA ILE A 512 -14.03 -20.95 3.59
C ILE A 512 -14.44 -21.32 5.02
N GLU A 513 -15.47 -20.67 5.56
CA GLU A 513 -16.04 -20.97 6.88
C GLU A 513 -16.44 -22.44 7.03
N ASN A 514 -17.22 -22.95 6.07
CA ASN A 514 -17.70 -24.34 6.10
C ASN A 514 -16.55 -25.34 6.05
N LYS A 515 -15.52 -25.07 5.24
CA LYS A 515 -14.34 -25.93 5.15
C LYS A 515 -13.60 -25.99 6.48
N TYR A 516 -13.24 -24.85 7.06
CA TYR A 516 -12.47 -24.82 8.30
C TYR A 516 -13.27 -25.26 9.53
N LYS A 517 -14.59 -25.07 9.52
CA LYS A 517 -15.48 -25.66 10.52
C LYS A 517 -15.46 -27.19 10.49
N GLN A 518 -15.46 -27.80 9.30
CA GLN A 518 -15.31 -29.25 9.11
C GLN A 518 -13.93 -29.75 9.54
N GLU A 519 -12.88 -28.95 9.39
CA GLU A 519 -11.53 -29.27 9.83
C GLU A 519 -11.30 -29.08 11.34
N GLY A 520 -12.31 -28.60 12.07
CA GLY A 520 -12.24 -28.45 13.52
C GLY A 520 -11.54 -27.17 13.99
N VAL A 521 -11.37 -26.18 13.12
CA VAL A 521 -10.88 -24.85 13.51
C VAL A 521 -11.86 -24.18 14.46
N ASP A 522 -11.35 -23.55 15.51
CA ASP A 522 -12.19 -22.99 16.55
C ASP A 522 -12.85 -21.66 16.14
N TYR A 523 -12.12 -20.77 15.43
CA TYR A 523 -12.68 -19.50 14.98
C TYR A 523 -11.97 -18.94 13.75
N LEU A 524 -12.68 -18.07 13.00
CA LEU A 524 -12.10 -17.19 11.99
C LEU A 524 -11.81 -15.82 12.59
N SER A 525 -10.82 -15.13 12.02
CA SER A 525 -10.51 -13.74 12.37
C SER A 525 -10.13 -12.93 11.14
N THR A 526 -10.21 -11.62 11.26
CA THR A 526 -9.70 -10.69 10.24
C THR A 526 -9.31 -9.36 10.88
N SER A 527 -8.39 -8.64 10.24
CA SER A 527 -8.02 -7.28 10.62
C SER A 527 -7.91 -6.43 9.37
N PHE A 528 -8.70 -5.38 9.27
CA PHE A 528 -8.82 -4.56 8.06
C PHE A 528 -8.95 -3.07 8.40
N GLY A 529 -8.63 -2.20 7.44
CA GLY A 529 -8.89 -0.76 7.57
C GLY A 529 -10.40 -0.50 7.59
N SER A 530 -10.89 0.00 8.71
CA SER A 530 -12.33 0.21 8.94
C SER A 530 -12.91 1.27 8.01
N THR A 531 -13.97 0.90 7.30
CA THR A 531 -14.88 1.77 6.57
C THR A 531 -16.30 1.24 6.77
N ALA A 532 -17.32 2.09 6.68
CA ALA A 532 -18.71 1.66 6.86
C ALA A 532 -19.08 0.47 5.98
N GLU A 533 -18.65 0.48 4.72
CA GLU A 533 -18.90 -0.58 3.74
C GLU A 533 -18.33 -1.94 4.17
N LEU A 534 -17.07 -1.97 4.62
CA LEU A 534 -16.41 -3.18 5.10
C LEU A 534 -16.98 -3.63 6.45
N ASN A 535 -17.33 -2.70 7.33
CA ASN A 535 -17.93 -3.03 8.62
C ASN A 535 -19.29 -3.73 8.41
N TYR A 536 -20.14 -3.23 7.51
CA TYR A 536 -21.40 -3.90 7.14
C TYR A 536 -21.18 -5.28 6.51
N PHE A 537 -20.19 -5.41 5.63
CA PHE A 537 -19.84 -6.68 4.99
C PHE A 537 -19.49 -7.75 6.02
N TRP A 538 -18.54 -7.49 6.89
CA TRP A 538 -18.09 -8.45 7.89
C TRP A 538 -19.16 -8.75 8.94
N LYS A 539 -19.93 -7.75 9.36
CA LYS A 539 -21.02 -7.93 10.32
C LYS A 539 -22.15 -8.80 9.74
N ALA A 540 -22.52 -8.58 8.47
CA ALA A 540 -23.51 -9.40 7.78
C ALA A 540 -23.11 -10.88 7.62
N LEU A 541 -21.80 -11.16 7.68
CA LEU A 541 -21.23 -12.51 7.70
C LEU A 541 -21.16 -13.12 9.12
N GLY A 542 -21.60 -12.40 10.15
CA GLY A 542 -21.59 -12.87 11.54
C GLY A 542 -20.26 -12.72 12.26
N PHE A 543 -19.42 -11.78 11.83
CA PHE A 543 -18.21 -11.44 12.58
C PHE A 543 -18.53 -10.47 13.71
N HIS A 544 -17.96 -10.72 14.89
CA HIS A 544 -18.01 -9.88 16.07
C HIS A 544 -16.81 -8.92 16.05
N PHE A 545 -17.06 -7.64 16.30
CA PHE A 545 -15.99 -6.65 16.38
C PHE A 545 -15.30 -6.69 17.73
N VAL A 546 -13.98 -6.71 17.73
CA VAL A 546 -13.18 -6.88 18.94
C VAL A 546 -12.68 -5.53 19.45
N ARG A 547 -11.96 -4.82 18.61
CA ARG A 547 -11.41 -3.51 18.92
C ARG A 547 -11.06 -2.73 17.66
N LEU A 548 -11.09 -1.41 17.78
CA LEU A 548 -10.57 -0.49 16.78
C LEU A 548 -9.14 -0.07 17.18
N GLY A 549 -8.20 -0.06 16.24
CA GLY A 549 -6.83 0.38 16.46
C GLY A 549 -6.77 1.88 16.77
N ILE A 550 -5.98 2.28 17.77
CA ILE A 550 -5.89 3.67 18.23
C ILE A 550 -5.28 4.59 17.16
N THR A 551 -4.25 4.12 16.46
CA THR A 551 -3.57 4.88 15.42
C THR A 551 -4.14 4.57 14.04
N LYS A 552 -4.27 5.58 13.21
CA LYS A 552 -4.59 5.38 11.79
C LYS A 552 -3.41 4.74 11.08
N ASP A 553 -3.70 3.75 10.25
CA ASP A 553 -2.72 3.15 9.37
C ASP A 553 -2.23 4.19 8.35
N LYS A 554 -0.92 4.24 8.13
CA LYS A 554 -0.30 5.26 7.26
C LYS A 554 -0.70 5.11 5.78
N ALA A 555 -0.97 3.90 5.33
CA ALA A 555 -1.30 3.65 3.92
C ALA A 555 -2.78 3.87 3.62
N SER A 556 -3.67 3.38 4.50
CA SER A 556 -5.12 3.49 4.31
C SER A 556 -5.71 4.81 4.85
N GLY A 557 -5.04 5.44 5.81
CA GLY A 557 -5.57 6.59 6.56
C GLY A 557 -6.74 6.24 7.48
N THR A 558 -7.05 4.95 7.67
CA THR A 558 -8.15 4.44 8.50
C THR A 558 -7.63 3.74 9.75
N HIS A 559 -8.50 3.58 10.74
CA HIS A 559 -8.21 2.74 11.90
C HIS A 559 -8.36 1.26 11.53
N SER A 560 -7.48 0.39 12.02
CA SER A 560 -7.62 -1.06 11.81
C SER A 560 -8.71 -1.61 12.74
N LEU A 561 -9.65 -2.40 12.20
CA LEU A 561 -10.67 -3.11 12.98
C LEU A 561 -10.31 -4.59 13.04
N LEU A 562 -10.20 -5.13 14.25
CA LEU A 562 -10.07 -6.55 14.51
C LEU A 562 -11.47 -7.14 14.69
N ALA A 563 -11.77 -8.21 13.96
CA ALA A 563 -13.02 -8.94 14.05
C ALA A 563 -12.78 -10.45 14.10
N MET A 564 -13.69 -11.18 14.74
CA MET A 564 -13.65 -12.63 14.85
C MET A 564 -15.03 -13.26 14.63
N LYS A 565 -15.04 -14.53 14.21
CA LYS A 565 -16.28 -15.32 14.08
C LYS A 565 -16.08 -16.70 14.71
N PRO A 566 -16.86 -17.09 15.74
CA PRO A 566 -16.75 -18.39 16.36
C PRO A 566 -17.26 -19.50 15.43
N LEU A 567 -16.56 -20.66 15.40
CA LEU A 567 -16.94 -21.84 14.63
C LEU A 567 -17.22 -23.03 15.51
N SER A 568 -16.48 -23.21 16.60
CA SER A 568 -16.63 -24.34 17.54
C SER A 568 -17.40 -23.94 18.78
N LYS A 569 -17.87 -24.96 19.55
CA LYS A 569 -18.47 -24.73 20.86
C LYS A 569 -17.51 -24.05 21.84
N LYS A 570 -16.19 -24.35 21.72
CA LYS A 570 -15.16 -23.74 22.57
C LYS A 570 -15.09 -22.22 22.36
N SER A 571 -15.06 -21.77 21.10
CA SER A 571 -15.01 -20.34 20.79
C SER A 571 -16.34 -19.63 21.05
N MET A 572 -17.47 -20.31 20.88
CA MET A 572 -18.80 -19.78 21.24
C MET A 572 -18.96 -19.48 22.74
N ASN A 573 -18.19 -20.15 23.61
CA ASN A 573 -18.24 -19.90 25.05
C ASN A 573 -17.68 -18.51 25.45
N TRP A 574 -16.66 -18.03 24.77
CA TRP A 574 -16.05 -16.73 25.07
C TRP A 574 -16.43 -15.61 24.08
N ALA A 575 -17.03 -15.93 22.93
CA ALA A 575 -17.45 -14.93 21.96
C ALA A 575 -18.37 -13.83 22.55
N PRO A 576 -19.27 -14.10 23.51
CA PRO A 576 -20.07 -13.05 24.15
C PRO A 576 -19.23 -11.99 24.88
N ILE A 577 -18.07 -12.36 25.41
CA ILE A 577 -17.13 -11.42 26.06
C ILE A 577 -16.64 -10.36 25.06
N VAL A 578 -16.48 -10.75 23.77
CA VAL A 578 -16.09 -9.83 22.69
C VAL A 578 -17.12 -8.73 22.53
N ASP A 579 -18.40 -9.12 22.41
CA ASP A 579 -19.50 -8.16 22.24
C ASP A 579 -19.66 -7.27 23.48
N GLU A 580 -19.59 -7.83 24.68
CA GLU A 580 -19.66 -7.10 25.94
C GLU A 580 -18.54 -6.05 26.03
N TYR A 581 -17.30 -6.46 25.74
CA TYR A 581 -16.14 -5.56 25.75
C TYR A 581 -16.29 -4.45 24.71
N PHE A 582 -16.61 -4.79 23.46
CA PHE A 582 -16.73 -3.79 22.38
C PHE A 582 -17.86 -2.81 22.65
N ASN A 583 -19.03 -3.32 23.05
CA ASN A 583 -20.22 -2.50 23.28
C ASN A 583 -20.08 -1.58 24.51
N SER A 584 -19.26 -1.95 25.50
CA SER A 584 -18.97 -1.10 26.65
C SER A 584 -17.83 -0.11 26.38
N SER A 585 -16.76 -0.52 25.72
CA SER A 585 -15.57 0.30 25.55
C SER A 585 -15.65 1.29 24.38
N PHE A 586 -16.20 0.89 23.25
CA PHE A 586 -16.23 1.72 22.05
C PHE A 586 -17.03 3.01 22.21
N PRO A 587 -18.23 3.01 22.83
CA PRO A 587 -18.96 4.26 23.10
C PRO A 587 -18.18 5.28 23.94
N GLU A 588 -17.39 4.79 24.92
CA GLU A 588 -16.54 5.67 25.74
C GLU A 588 -15.36 6.24 24.93
N GLN A 589 -14.77 5.41 24.09
CA GLN A 589 -13.67 5.83 23.21
C GLN A 589 -14.10 6.84 22.13
N LEU A 590 -15.39 6.84 21.74
CA LEU A 590 -15.95 7.84 20.81
C LEU A 590 -15.87 9.27 21.33
N MET A 591 -15.95 9.47 22.64
CA MET A 591 -15.85 10.81 23.24
C MET A 591 -14.44 11.38 23.24
N SER A 592 -13.43 10.59 22.98
CA SER A 592 -12.01 10.96 23.07
C SER A 592 -11.22 10.55 21.85
N ILE A 593 -10.76 9.28 21.85
CA ILE A 593 -9.81 8.74 20.85
C ILE A 593 -10.41 8.75 19.44
N PHE A 594 -11.69 8.45 19.31
CA PHE A 594 -12.39 8.30 18.04
C PHE A 594 -13.39 9.42 17.75
N SER A 595 -13.26 10.57 18.42
CA SER A 595 -14.15 11.72 18.21
C SER A 595 -14.08 12.30 16.77
N GLY A 596 -13.03 12.02 16.02
CA GLY A 596 -12.86 12.42 14.62
C GLY A 596 -13.35 11.40 13.57
N LEU A 597 -14.05 10.33 13.96
CA LEU A 597 -14.61 9.38 12.99
C LEU A 597 -15.83 9.99 12.26
N PRO A 598 -15.99 9.75 10.95
CA PRO A 598 -17.20 10.10 10.22
C PRO A 598 -18.43 9.39 10.80
N TYR A 599 -19.59 10.07 10.82
CA TYR A 599 -20.81 9.53 11.43
C TYR A 599 -21.25 8.18 10.82
N ASN A 600 -21.08 8.01 9.51
CA ASN A 600 -21.40 6.74 8.84
C ASN A 600 -20.54 5.57 9.32
N ASP A 601 -19.25 5.83 9.56
CA ASP A 601 -18.36 4.82 10.12
C ASP A 601 -18.80 4.48 11.56
N VAL A 602 -19.12 5.50 12.38
CA VAL A 602 -19.60 5.30 13.75
C VAL A 602 -20.87 4.43 13.78
N LEU A 603 -21.87 4.75 12.95
CA LEU A 603 -23.12 4.00 12.91
C LEU A 603 -22.94 2.54 12.43
N SER A 604 -21.95 2.30 11.55
CA SER A 604 -21.67 0.95 11.06
C SER A 604 -21.21 -0.01 12.16
N PHE A 605 -20.57 0.49 13.23
CA PHE A 605 -20.17 -0.32 14.38
C PHE A 605 -21.35 -0.80 15.21
N PHE A 606 -22.43 -0.05 15.25
CA PHE A 606 -23.62 -0.34 16.06
C PHE A 606 -24.71 -1.12 15.34
N ASN A 607 -24.55 -1.38 14.04
CA ASN A 607 -25.55 -2.13 13.27
C ASN A 607 -25.78 -3.53 13.88
N GLY A 608 -27.04 -3.84 14.16
CA GLY A 608 -27.45 -5.14 14.73
C GLY A 608 -27.25 -5.27 16.24
N ILE A 609 -26.89 -4.20 16.96
CA ILE A 609 -26.89 -4.20 18.44
C ILE A 609 -28.32 -3.98 18.92
N SER A 610 -28.88 -4.98 19.62
CA SER A 610 -30.15 -4.84 20.33
C SER A 610 -29.85 -4.61 21.80
N THR A 611 -30.01 -3.37 22.26
CA THR A 611 -29.97 -3.07 23.69
C THR A 611 -31.37 -3.25 24.26
N LYS A 612 -31.50 -4.17 25.24
CA LYS A 612 -32.78 -4.45 25.92
C LYS A 612 -33.00 -3.61 27.17
N ASP A 613 -32.21 -2.58 27.39
CA ASP A 613 -32.38 -1.75 28.58
C ASP A 613 -33.66 -0.91 28.48
N THR A 614 -34.68 -1.29 29.26
CA THR A 614 -35.87 -0.47 29.47
C THR A 614 -35.48 0.79 30.25
N MET A 615 -35.46 1.92 29.58
CA MET A 615 -35.17 3.21 30.23
C MET A 615 -36.20 3.49 31.30
N SER A 616 -35.74 4.05 32.41
CA SER A 616 -36.67 4.42 33.50
C SER A 616 -37.67 5.49 33.05
N TYR A 617 -38.89 5.46 33.59
CA TYR A 617 -39.93 6.43 33.33
C TYR A 617 -39.43 7.89 33.54
N LEU A 618 -38.60 8.10 34.56
CA LEU A 618 -38.02 9.41 34.83
C LEU A 618 -37.16 9.91 33.67
N VAL A 619 -36.32 9.06 33.10
CA VAL A 619 -35.45 9.44 31.96
C VAL A 619 -36.31 9.80 30.74
N ILE A 620 -37.30 9.01 30.39
CA ILE A 620 -38.19 9.29 29.25
C ILE A 620 -38.90 10.62 29.48
N LYS A 621 -39.40 10.90 30.69
CA LYS A 621 -40.05 12.17 31.05
C LYS A 621 -39.11 13.38 30.91
N ARG A 622 -37.86 13.25 31.35
CA ARG A 622 -36.84 14.31 31.22
C ARG A 622 -36.52 14.58 29.74
N LEU A 623 -36.36 13.55 28.92
CA LEU A 623 -36.14 13.66 27.49
C LEU A 623 -37.35 14.28 26.76
N THR A 624 -38.58 13.97 27.18
CA THR A 624 -39.80 14.59 26.66
C THR A 624 -39.80 16.09 26.98
N ILE A 625 -39.50 16.50 28.22
CA ILE A 625 -39.38 17.92 28.61
C ILE A 625 -38.29 18.63 27.77
N PHE A 626 -37.13 17.95 27.56
CA PHE A 626 -36.07 18.50 26.71
C PHE A 626 -36.56 18.74 25.27
N SER A 627 -37.25 17.77 24.67
CA SER A 627 -37.75 17.85 23.31
C SER A 627 -38.79 19.00 23.12
N LEU A 628 -39.50 19.35 24.18
CA LEU A 628 -40.49 20.46 24.22
C LEU A 628 -39.89 21.82 24.57
N GLY A 629 -38.59 21.94 24.73
CA GLY A 629 -37.90 23.21 24.98
C GLY A 629 -37.46 23.47 26.42
N GLY A 630 -37.86 22.61 27.37
CA GLY A 630 -37.35 22.63 28.75
C GLY A 630 -36.01 22.00 28.90
N LEU A 631 -35.30 22.16 30.00
CA LEU A 631 -33.99 21.65 30.35
C LEU A 631 -32.90 21.97 29.28
N GLY A 632 -31.69 22.15 29.69
CA GLY A 632 -30.52 22.34 28.80
C GLY A 632 -29.85 21.03 28.41
N TYR A 633 -29.18 21.01 27.28
CA TYR A 633 -28.39 19.86 26.79
C TYR A 633 -27.37 19.40 27.85
N GLU A 634 -26.69 20.35 28.48
CA GLU A 634 -25.61 20.10 29.44
C GLU A 634 -26.07 19.28 30.67
N LEU A 635 -27.35 19.40 31.04
CA LEU A 635 -27.95 18.65 32.15
C LEU A 635 -28.39 17.23 31.80
N LEU A 636 -28.42 16.92 30.49
CA LEU A 636 -28.99 15.67 29.97
C LEU A 636 -28.03 14.88 29.12
N GLN A 637 -26.76 15.24 29.09
CA GLN A 637 -25.77 14.57 28.20
C GLN A 637 -25.75 13.08 28.37
N TYR A 638 -25.77 12.58 29.61
CA TYR A 638 -25.80 11.18 29.94
C TYR A 638 -27.07 10.49 29.45
N GLU A 639 -28.24 11.05 29.79
CA GLU A 639 -29.54 10.48 29.41
C GLU A 639 -29.74 10.47 27.88
N LEU A 640 -29.36 11.56 27.20
CA LEU A 640 -29.42 11.64 25.73
C LEU A 640 -28.56 10.58 25.08
N ARG A 641 -27.34 10.39 25.61
CA ARG A 641 -26.43 9.41 25.09
C ARG A 641 -26.92 7.99 25.29
N GLN A 642 -27.37 7.64 26.49
CA GLN A 642 -27.97 6.35 26.80
C GLN A 642 -29.22 6.10 25.93
N PHE A 643 -30.06 7.11 25.74
CA PHE A 643 -31.24 7.01 24.88
C PHE A 643 -30.89 6.69 23.43
N ILE A 644 -29.92 7.40 22.87
CA ILE A 644 -29.47 7.16 21.48
C ILE A 644 -28.85 5.77 21.35
N LEU A 645 -27.95 5.38 22.28
CA LEU A 645 -27.33 4.04 22.24
C LEU A 645 -28.35 2.92 22.40
N SER A 646 -29.37 3.11 23.21
CA SER A 646 -30.44 2.11 23.40
C SER A 646 -31.44 2.05 22.21
N ASN A 647 -31.47 3.07 21.36
CA ASN A 647 -32.43 3.19 20.27
C ASN A 647 -31.77 3.42 18.90
N LEU A 648 -30.59 2.83 18.67
CA LEU A 648 -29.81 2.99 17.44
C LEU A 648 -30.59 2.57 16.19
N ALA A 649 -31.46 1.56 16.28
CA ALA A 649 -32.31 1.14 15.16
C ALA A 649 -33.25 2.27 14.69
N ILE A 650 -33.75 3.11 15.63
CA ILE A 650 -34.57 4.27 15.27
C ILE A 650 -33.69 5.34 14.65
N LEU A 651 -32.49 5.58 15.21
CA LEU A 651 -31.56 6.57 14.68
C LEU A 651 -31.16 6.28 13.23
N ILE A 652 -30.90 5.02 12.90
CA ILE A 652 -30.51 4.58 11.54
C ILE A 652 -31.58 4.92 10.50
N ASP A 653 -32.85 4.92 10.86
CA ASP A 653 -33.97 5.22 9.95
C ASP A 653 -34.22 6.74 9.76
N LEU A 654 -33.51 7.61 10.49
CA LEU A 654 -33.66 9.05 10.39
C LEU A 654 -32.88 9.65 9.20
N SER A 655 -33.07 10.97 8.95
CA SER A 655 -32.35 11.67 7.90
C SER A 655 -30.84 11.75 8.17
N GLU A 656 -30.04 11.89 7.10
CA GLU A 656 -28.59 11.97 7.22
C GLU A 656 -28.11 13.11 8.12
N SER A 657 -28.75 14.28 8.04
CA SER A 657 -28.43 15.43 8.90
C SER A 657 -28.73 15.16 10.38
N GLN A 658 -29.80 14.42 10.69
CA GLN A 658 -30.11 14.02 12.06
C GLN A 658 -29.12 12.98 12.60
N LYS A 659 -28.72 12.01 11.78
CA LYS A 659 -27.68 11.03 12.12
C LYS A 659 -26.35 11.72 12.44
N GLU A 660 -25.93 12.64 11.58
CA GLU A 660 -24.70 13.39 11.73
C GLU A 660 -24.69 14.22 13.01
N LEU A 661 -25.78 14.95 13.29
CA LEU A 661 -25.94 15.73 14.51
C LEU A 661 -25.93 14.86 15.77
N ALA A 662 -26.64 13.72 15.76
CA ALA A 662 -26.69 12.80 16.89
C ALA A 662 -25.31 12.22 17.19
N VAL A 663 -24.57 11.79 16.17
CA VAL A 663 -23.22 11.26 16.32
C VAL A 663 -22.26 12.35 16.80
N ALA A 664 -22.19 13.47 16.11
CA ALA A 664 -21.24 14.54 16.42
C ALA A 664 -21.46 15.12 17.82
N LYS A 665 -22.71 15.48 18.17
CA LYS A 665 -22.98 16.13 19.45
C LYS A 665 -23.14 15.16 20.61
N VAL A 666 -23.87 14.05 20.43
CA VAL A 666 -24.24 13.21 21.57
C VAL A 666 -23.28 12.05 21.76
N LEU A 667 -22.87 11.34 20.69
CA LEU A 667 -21.98 10.19 20.80
C LEU A 667 -20.50 10.59 20.89
N GLN A 668 -20.08 11.58 20.10
CA GLN A 668 -18.69 12.09 20.08
C GLN A 668 -18.47 13.29 21.00
N THR A 669 -19.52 13.86 21.59
CA THR A 669 -19.47 14.98 22.54
C THR A 669 -18.69 16.22 22.03
N LYS A 670 -18.70 16.46 20.72
CA LYS A 670 -18.00 17.61 20.11
C LYS A 670 -18.52 18.93 20.63
N GLU A 671 -17.63 19.93 20.69
CA GLU A 671 -18.02 21.30 21.04
C GLU A 671 -18.97 21.91 20.00
N TRP A 672 -19.88 22.78 20.45
CA TRP A 672 -20.89 23.38 19.57
C TRP A 672 -20.33 24.07 18.32
N PRO A 673 -19.22 24.82 18.36
CA PRO A 673 -18.64 25.42 17.16
C PRO A 673 -18.26 24.36 16.09
N VAL A 674 -17.69 23.25 16.52
CA VAL A 674 -17.30 22.15 15.63
C VAL A 674 -18.54 21.47 15.02
N VAL A 675 -19.56 21.20 15.84
CA VAL A 675 -20.83 20.61 15.38
C VAL A 675 -21.53 21.51 14.36
N ILE A 676 -21.55 22.84 14.61
CA ILE A 676 -22.15 23.82 13.71
C ILE A 676 -21.46 23.81 12.35
N GLU A 677 -20.14 23.76 12.35
CA GLU A 677 -19.33 23.70 11.12
C GLU A 677 -19.54 22.38 10.37
N GLU A 678 -19.37 21.25 11.05
CA GLU A 678 -19.49 19.91 10.43
C GLU A 678 -20.89 19.64 9.88
N CYS A 679 -21.95 19.99 10.64
CA CYS A 679 -23.34 19.76 10.26
C CYS A 679 -23.95 20.92 9.43
N ASN A 680 -23.17 21.93 9.03
CA ASN A 680 -23.62 23.12 8.27
C ASN A 680 -24.81 23.84 8.91
N LEU A 681 -24.77 24.11 10.22
CA LEU A 681 -25.86 24.71 10.98
C LEU A 681 -25.68 26.22 11.16
N ILE A 682 -26.80 26.95 11.38
CA ILE A 682 -26.84 28.42 11.48
C ILE A 682 -26.63 28.91 12.94
N GLY A 683 -25.71 28.31 13.69
CA GLY A 683 -25.38 28.69 15.04
C GLY A 683 -26.02 27.83 16.14
N LYS A 684 -25.62 28.09 17.42
CA LYS A 684 -25.93 27.20 18.55
C LYS A 684 -27.43 27.03 18.80
N LYS A 685 -28.23 28.10 18.72
CA LYS A 685 -29.70 28.00 18.94
C LYS A 685 -30.38 27.10 17.92
N ASN A 686 -29.98 27.19 16.65
CA ASN A 686 -30.52 26.34 15.60
C ASN A 686 -30.09 24.87 15.80
N ALA A 687 -28.83 24.63 16.15
CA ALA A 687 -28.29 23.31 16.43
C ALA A 687 -29.02 22.63 17.61
N GLU A 688 -29.26 23.36 18.69
CA GLU A 688 -30.04 22.88 19.83
C GLU A 688 -31.51 22.57 19.46
N LEU A 689 -32.16 23.43 18.66
CA LEU A 689 -33.52 23.19 18.18
C LEU A 689 -33.60 21.91 17.35
N GLN A 690 -32.67 21.71 16.40
CA GLN A 690 -32.61 20.49 15.61
C GLN A 690 -32.36 19.24 16.46
N LEU A 691 -31.51 19.33 17.50
CA LEU A 691 -31.29 18.23 18.42
C LEU A 691 -32.58 17.91 19.21
N ARG A 692 -33.35 18.90 19.64
CA ARG A 692 -34.65 18.71 20.31
C ARG A 692 -35.67 18.03 19.40
N GLU A 693 -35.75 18.46 18.14
CA GLU A 693 -36.61 17.85 17.11
C GLU A 693 -36.23 16.40 16.82
N LEU A 694 -34.90 16.10 16.76
CA LEU A 694 -34.39 14.73 16.61
C LEU A 694 -34.87 13.85 17.78
N ILE A 695 -34.68 14.31 19.03
CA ILE A 695 -35.09 13.53 20.20
C ILE A 695 -36.61 13.36 20.24
N LYS A 696 -37.39 14.37 19.87
CA LYS A 696 -38.84 14.26 19.73
C LYS A 696 -39.22 13.16 18.73
N CYS A 697 -38.64 13.20 17.53
CA CYS A 697 -38.87 12.21 16.48
C CYS A 697 -38.55 10.78 16.94
N MET A 698 -37.41 10.60 17.67
CA MET A 698 -37.07 9.30 18.23
C MET A 698 -38.04 8.81 19.30
N LEU A 699 -38.53 9.73 20.21
CA LEU A 699 -39.53 9.40 21.23
C LEU A 699 -40.89 9.01 20.61
N ASP A 700 -41.33 9.74 19.59
CA ASP A 700 -42.57 9.46 18.87
C ASP A 700 -42.50 8.08 18.17
N ASN A 701 -41.41 7.78 17.53
CA ASN A 701 -41.16 6.46 16.91
C ASN A 701 -41.04 5.31 17.93
N LEU A 702 -40.56 5.59 19.15
CA LEU A 702 -40.53 4.60 20.23
C LEU A 702 -41.94 4.26 20.73
N GLN A 703 -42.81 5.29 20.89
CA GLN A 703 -44.21 5.09 21.31
C GLN A 703 -45.05 4.37 20.26
N CYS A 704 -44.77 4.53 18.97
CA CYS A 704 -45.41 3.78 17.90
C CYS A 704 -45.00 2.28 17.82
N LYS A 705 -43.86 1.91 18.44
CA LYS A 705 -43.36 0.51 18.48
C LYS A 705 -43.73 -0.24 19.76
N LEU A 706 -44.25 0.44 20.79
CA LEU A 706 -44.82 -0.10 22.00
C LEU A 706 -46.34 -0.27 21.88
#